data_157441ee37d2b3d210f171692fce417f
#
_entry.id   157441ee37d2b3d210f171692fce417f
#
_cell.length_a   1.000
_cell.length_b   1.000
_cell.length_c   1.000
_cell.angle_alpha   90.00
_cell.angle_beta   90.00
_cell.angle_gamma   90.00
#
_symmetry.space_group_name_H-M   'P 1'
#
loop_
_entity.id
_entity.type
_entity.pdbx_description
1 polymer ?
#
loop_
_entity_poly.entity_id
_entity_poly.type
_entity_poly.pdbx_seq_one_letter_code
_entity_poly.pdbx_strand_id
1 'polypeptide(L)'
;MLPTGDAPHPLIYILGEAPVWDDDNAGVQFSSDGGKFLRGFIPSKWLKRIRWNNSVRCRPVTDGSDRAPTDLELACCSKLQEDDIAASKPKIVLGFGGIPLKLLTGVSGIMNWHGRKLPLRIGGHAVWYFPLLHPEYVARVRHDKKKGEEWVRFFSRELQAAFDFLEHYVQPSPEDTKTVFHNIRSITSWKVDDVADALAEVGVGPHGLDIETNGLRPYAKGAKILSIAVGTYENTVSIPVRHREVKWTEPQLKQLDEVIREYLLGSGKKWCHSAKFEQEWLSYFYGEDLLFETEWGDTMAQAHALFARQGIKEERRINSLDDVCLRLFGFLLKKFSDVDRTRVDEYPLEQVLRYNGGDTKYTHAASLIQEAELQERGLMHVYEFLMGRTRSMVRTQAKGLVPNTAMIVQLSKSLAADMAAAEAKIATNGNVKAWEQKRQKKFKPTSPTDVKDLLIELGYKDQMLVGKKYSTEEEVLVKIDHPAAQGTLIVRSNQKLLGTFVAPYLPTGNRLYADGLIHSNFNHLVTITTRLASEDPNAQNWPKRKNREIRNIICSPEDCIIASLDYGQIEARILAMAAKAKRLQKELWGGLDIHAYWTQRFLDKAPGWKDYLIEEFEVDPKDKKLIFKTGRNEIKNNWVFASFYGSVPEACAAMLRVPVEVAQEIGEEFWGAYPEVRTWQQQVKTNYIKTGYCETLFGWRRYGPCSMNELTNTPIQGTAAHVVLDKMDELTLCSYEMDKPQYQPILNVHDDLTFYLPKKTAEEDIEFIANKMCDCRYDFISVPIVIELAIGETWGALEEVAKFGSQDNADWLLWYKEKENG
;
A
#
# COMPACT_ATOMS: atom_id res chain seq x y z
N MET A 1 -34.71 -23.41 9.29
CA MET A 1 -34.55 -24.42 8.21
C MET A 1 -33.50 -25.43 8.59
N LEU A 2 -33.65 -26.69 8.21
CA LEU A 2 -32.64 -27.73 8.36
C LEU A 2 -31.68 -27.72 7.16
N PRO A 3 -30.43 -28.25 7.30
CA PRO A 3 -29.57 -28.47 6.15
C PRO A 3 -30.26 -29.37 5.12
N THR A 4 -30.02 -29.11 3.83
CA THR A 4 -30.61 -29.86 2.72
C THR A 4 -29.52 -30.58 1.90
N GLY A 5 -29.91 -31.60 1.10
CA GLY A 5 -29.03 -32.44 0.29
C GLY A 5 -29.03 -33.88 0.72
N ASP A 6 -29.10 -34.79 -0.25
CA ASP A 6 -29.34 -36.22 -0.04
C ASP A 6 -28.07 -37.05 0.23
N ALA A 7 -26.91 -36.43 0.32
CA ALA A 7 -25.67 -37.14 0.53
C ALA A 7 -25.49 -37.54 2.01
N PRO A 8 -25.48 -38.81 2.37
CA PRO A 8 -25.20 -39.24 3.74
C PRO A 8 -23.76 -38.91 4.17
N HIS A 9 -22.81 -38.85 3.22
CA HIS A 9 -21.43 -38.42 3.40
C HIS A 9 -21.05 -37.42 2.31
N PRO A 10 -21.39 -36.12 2.48
CA PRO A 10 -21.10 -35.10 1.48
C PRO A 10 -19.60 -34.89 1.35
N LEU A 11 -19.11 -34.69 0.13
CA LEU A 11 -17.74 -34.27 -0.07
C LEU A 11 -17.59 -32.75 0.10
N ILE A 12 -18.67 -32.03 -0.17
CA ILE A 12 -18.74 -30.60 -0.20
C ILE A 12 -19.83 -30.13 0.78
N TYR A 13 -19.48 -29.19 1.63
CA TYR A 13 -20.41 -28.47 2.48
C TYR A 13 -20.51 -27.00 2.01
N ILE A 14 -21.70 -26.59 1.60
CA ILE A 14 -21.98 -25.21 1.25
C ILE A 14 -22.53 -24.49 2.48
N LEU A 15 -21.92 -23.35 2.82
CA LEU A 15 -22.32 -22.50 3.92
C LEU A 15 -22.60 -21.08 3.42
N GLY A 16 -23.87 -20.67 3.40
CA GLY A 16 -24.31 -19.33 3.07
C GLY A 16 -24.42 -18.42 4.30
N GLU A 17 -24.95 -17.22 4.12
CA GLU A 17 -25.15 -16.24 5.19
C GLU A 17 -26.41 -16.56 6.00
N ALA A 18 -27.57 -16.52 5.37
CA ALA A 18 -28.88 -16.75 5.99
C ALA A 18 -29.89 -17.19 4.92
N PRO A 19 -30.97 -17.95 5.30
CA PRO A 19 -32.10 -18.18 4.41
C PRO A 19 -32.79 -16.85 4.06
N VAL A 20 -33.22 -16.69 2.80
CA VAL A 20 -34.05 -15.60 2.33
C VAL A 20 -35.51 -16.06 2.20
N TRP A 21 -36.41 -15.13 1.85
CA TRP A 21 -37.85 -15.44 1.73
C TRP A 21 -38.14 -16.65 0.83
N ASP A 22 -37.47 -16.72 -0.32
CA ASP A 22 -37.66 -17.86 -1.26
C ASP A 22 -37.22 -19.18 -0.65
N ASP A 23 -36.15 -19.21 0.09
CA ASP A 23 -35.62 -20.40 0.75
C ASP A 23 -36.60 -20.91 1.83
N ASP A 24 -37.09 -19.96 2.64
CA ASP A 24 -38.01 -20.25 3.75
C ASP A 24 -39.37 -20.78 3.22
N ASN A 25 -39.88 -20.17 2.15
CA ASN A 25 -41.12 -20.55 1.52
C ASN A 25 -41.01 -21.92 0.79
N ALA A 26 -39.89 -22.19 0.13
CA ALA A 26 -39.63 -23.45 -0.55
C ALA A 26 -39.24 -24.61 0.40
N GLY A 27 -38.83 -24.32 1.63
CA GLY A 27 -38.25 -25.28 2.55
C GLY A 27 -36.91 -25.85 2.10
N VAL A 28 -36.23 -25.21 1.14
CA VAL A 28 -34.98 -25.66 0.52
C VAL A 28 -33.95 -24.59 0.54
N GLN A 29 -32.73 -24.91 1.01
CA GLN A 29 -31.61 -24.00 1.03
C GLN A 29 -31.16 -23.57 -0.38
N PHE A 30 -30.81 -22.31 -0.57
CA PHE A 30 -30.33 -21.75 -1.85
C PHE A 30 -31.33 -21.93 -3.02
N SER A 31 -32.59 -21.69 -2.79
CA SER A 31 -33.68 -21.74 -3.80
C SER A 31 -33.91 -20.39 -4.48
N SER A 32 -33.37 -19.28 -3.92
CA SER A 32 -33.40 -17.92 -4.47
C SER A 32 -32.70 -17.80 -5.81
N ASP A 33 -32.83 -16.64 -6.47
CA ASP A 33 -32.12 -16.37 -7.74
C ASP A 33 -30.59 -16.41 -7.58
N GLY A 34 -30.03 -15.98 -6.45
CA GLY A 34 -28.61 -16.17 -6.14
C GLY A 34 -28.22 -17.62 -5.99
N GLY A 35 -29.10 -18.44 -5.37
CA GLY A 35 -28.90 -19.88 -5.27
C GLY A 35 -28.98 -20.57 -6.62
N LYS A 36 -29.93 -20.21 -7.50
CA LYS A 36 -30.02 -20.70 -8.89
C LYS A 36 -28.79 -20.29 -9.70
N PHE A 37 -28.33 -19.05 -9.56
CA PHE A 37 -27.09 -18.55 -10.18
C PHE A 37 -25.89 -19.40 -9.77
N LEU A 38 -25.70 -19.67 -8.47
CA LEU A 38 -24.64 -20.54 -7.98
C LEU A 38 -24.71 -21.94 -8.59
N ARG A 39 -25.90 -22.56 -8.60
CA ARG A 39 -26.08 -23.90 -9.14
C ARG A 39 -25.65 -24.03 -10.59
N GLY A 40 -25.76 -22.95 -11.39
CA GLY A 40 -25.30 -22.89 -12.79
C GLY A 40 -23.79 -23.05 -12.97
N PHE A 41 -22.99 -22.80 -11.94
CA PHE A 41 -21.52 -22.96 -11.96
C PHE A 41 -21.04 -24.29 -11.36
N ILE A 42 -21.93 -25.08 -10.74
CA ILE A 42 -21.56 -26.35 -10.10
C ILE A 42 -21.60 -27.47 -11.12
N PRO A 43 -20.49 -28.18 -11.39
CA PRO A 43 -20.48 -29.35 -12.27
C PRO A 43 -21.46 -30.41 -11.78
N SER A 44 -22.24 -31.01 -12.69
CA SER A 44 -23.32 -31.98 -12.38
C SER A 44 -22.85 -33.17 -11.55
N LYS A 45 -21.59 -33.61 -11.73
CA LYS A 45 -20.99 -34.73 -10.97
C LYS A 45 -20.94 -34.46 -9.45
N TRP A 46 -20.92 -33.18 -9.03
CA TRP A 46 -20.81 -32.77 -7.63
C TRP A 46 -22.16 -32.51 -6.96
N LEU A 47 -23.25 -32.20 -7.72
CA LEU A 47 -24.55 -31.79 -7.16
C LEU A 47 -25.10 -32.77 -6.13
N LYS A 48 -24.96 -34.07 -6.36
CA LYS A 48 -25.44 -35.14 -5.44
C LYS A 48 -24.51 -35.39 -4.26
N ARG A 49 -23.38 -34.64 -4.15
CA ARG A 49 -22.38 -34.80 -3.10
C ARG A 49 -22.25 -33.56 -2.22
N ILE A 50 -23.24 -32.67 -2.29
CA ILE A 50 -23.27 -31.39 -1.58
C ILE A 50 -24.30 -31.47 -0.46
N ARG A 51 -23.88 -30.94 0.72
CA ARG A 51 -24.77 -30.57 1.80
C ARG A 51 -24.88 -29.05 1.84
N TRP A 52 -26.12 -28.55 1.83
CA TRP A 52 -26.42 -27.12 1.77
C TRP A 52 -26.87 -26.61 3.13
N ASN A 53 -26.33 -25.54 3.61
CA ASN A 53 -26.72 -24.90 4.86
C ASN A 53 -26.41 -23.39 4.83
N ASN A 54 -26.89 -22.68 5.85
CA ASN A 54 -26.59 -21.26 6.09
C ASN A 54 -26.00 -21.09 7.48
N SER A 55 -25.28 -19.97 7.71
CA SER A 55 -24.68 -19.62 9.01
C SER A 55 -25.72 -19.48 10.12
N VAL A 56 -26.90 -18.99 9.79
CA VAL A 56 -28.09 -19.06 10.67
C VAL A 56 -29.17 -19.92 10.00
N ARG A 57 -29.95 -20.65 10.83
CA ARG A 57 -30.99 -21.55 10.33
C ARG A 57 -32.36 -20.88 10.19
N CYS A 58 -32.55 -19.73 10.84
CA CYS A 58 -33.75 -18.93 10.75
C CYS A 58 -33.58 -17.78 9.80
N ARG A 59 -34.61 -17.41 9.05
CA ARG A 59 -34.62 -16.23 8.20
C ARG A 59 -34.59 -14.98 9.07
N PRO A 60 -33.57 -14.11 8.98
CA PRO A 60 -33.52 -12.85 9.74
C PRO A 60 -34.38 -11.78 9.04
N VAL A 61 -35.33 -11.17 9.76
CA VAL A 61 -36.23 -10.17 9.19
C VAL A 61 -36.32 -8.92 10.07
N THR A 62 -36.58 -7.78 9.43
CA THR A 62 -37.03 -6.54 10.07
C THR A 62 -38.13 -5.94 9.21
N ASP A 63 -39.27 -5.67 9.80
CA ASP A 63 -40.47 -5.12 9.10
C ASP A 63 -40.84 -5.96 7.85
N GLY A 64 -40.71 -7.29 7.93
CA GLY A 64 -41.00 -8.23 6.87
C GLY A 64 -39.94 -8.38 5.77
N SER A 65 -38.93 -7.53 5.77
CA SER A 65 -37.81 -7.55 4.80
C SER A 65 -36.61 -8.34 5.33
N ASP A 66 -35.91 -9.04 4.43
CA ASP A 66 -34.70 -9.78 4.74
C ASP A 66 -33.57 -8.83 5.16
N ARG A 67 -32.80 -9.22 6.17
CA ARG A 67 -31.61 -8.51 6.64
C ARG A 67 -30.44 -9.47 6.90
N ALA A 68 -29.27 -8.91 7.13
CA ALA A 68 -28.14 -9.68 7.63
C ALA A 68 -28.41 -10.18 9.06
N PRO A 69 -27.92 -11.38 9.43
CA PRO A 69 -28.00 -11.88 10.78
C PRO A 69 -27.20 -11.04 11.77
N THR A 70 -27.71 -10.88 12.97
CA THR A 70 -27.00 -10.23 14.09
C THR A 70 -25.95 -11.16 14.70
N ASP A 71 -25.01 -10.61 15.46
CA ASP A 71 -23.99 -11.41 16.17
C ASP A 71 -24.64 -12.39 17.19
N LEU A 72 -25.75 -12.02 17.79
CA LEU A 72 -26.52 -12.91 18.70
C LEU A 72 -27.12 -14.10 17.94
N GLU A 73 -27.73 -13.88 16.78
CA GLU A 73 -28.30 -14.94 15.94
C GLU A 73 -27.21 -15.89 15.43
N LEU A 74 -26.04 -15.34 15.06
CA LEU A 74 -24.86 -16.14 14.71
C LEU A 74 -24.37 -16.98 15.89
N ALA A 75 -24.24 -16.41 17.08
CA ALA A 75 -23.82 -17.11 18.29
C ALA A 75 -24.77 -18.26 18.64
N CYS A 76 -26.09 -18.04 18.54
CA CYS A 76 -27.09 -19.07 18.77
C CYS A 76 -27.00 -20.27 17.79
N CYS A 77 -26.58 -20.03 16.54
CA CYS A 77 -26.50 -21.06 15.52
C CYS A 77 -25.09 -21.67 15.35
N SER A 78 -24.03 -21.04 15.86
CA SER A 78 -22.63 -21.45 15.63
C SER A 78 -22.38 -22.92 15.99
N LYS A 79 -22.81 -23.34 17.18
CA LYS A 79 -22.63 -24.73 17.63
C LYS A 79 -23.34 -25.73 16.75
N LEU A 80 -24.53 -25.38 16.25
CA LEU A 80 -25.30 -26.24 15.34
C LEU A 80 -24.59 -26.41 13.99
N GLN A 81 -23.87 -25.39 13.51
CA GLN A 81 -23.08 -25.48 12.28
C GLN A 81 -21.83 -26.33 12.48
N GLU A 82 -21.12 -26.11 13.59
CA GLU A 82 -19.94 -26.91 13.94
C GLU A 82 -20.28 -28.40 14.06
N ASP A 83 -21.37 -28.75 14.78
CA ASP A 83 -21.79 -30.11 14.96
C ASP A 83 -22.24 -30.76 13.66
N ASP A 84 -22.91 -30.04 12.77
CA ASP A 84 -23.34 -30.52 11.46
C ASP A 84 -22.15 -30.77 10.52
N ILE A 85 -21.17 -29.88 10.49
CA ILE A 85 -19.93 -30.08 9.72
C ILE A 85 -19.13 -31.25 10.28
N ALA A 86 -18.99 -31.35 11.60
CA ALA A 86 -18.26 -32.43 12.27
C ALA A 86 -18.91 -33.80 12.04
N ALA A 87 -20.25 -33.88 12.06
CA ALA A 87 -20.99 -35.09 11.82
C ALA A 87 -20.96 -35.54 10.35
N SER A 88 -21.09 -34.58 9.42
CA SER A 88 -21.12 -34.86 7.98
C SER A 88 -19.73 -35.10 7.36
N LYS A 89 -18.66 -34.66 8.02
CA LYS A 89 -17.25 -34.87 7.65
C LYS A 89 -16.91 -34.53 6.19
N PRO A 90 -17.26 -33.36 5.68
CA PRO A 90 -16.95 -32.97 4.30
C PRO A 90 -15.44 -32.83 4.10
N LYS A 91 -14.96 -32.99 2.85
CA LYS A 91 -13.57 -32.69 2.48
C LYS A 91 -13.31 -31.19 2.39
N ILE A 92 -14.31 -30.46 1.86
CA ILE A 92 -14.22 -29.00 1.74
C ILE A 92 -15.52 -28.33 2.23
N VAL A 93 -15.35 -27.10 2.76
CA VAL A 93 -16.44 -26.18 3.06
C VAL A 93 -16.31 -24.98 2.12
N LEU A 94 -17.34 -24.68 1.34
CA LEU A 94 -17.45 -23.51 0.50
C LEU A 94 -18.30 -22.47 1.24
N GLY A 95 -17.66 -21.41 1.76
CA GLY A 95 -18.36 -20.34 2.49
C GLY A 95 -18.62 -19.14 1.60
N PHE A 96 -19.89 -18.79 1.42
CA PHE A 96 -20.31 -17.70 0.53
C PHE A 96 -20.63 -16.43 1.31
N GLY A 97 -19.77 -15.41 1.16
CA GLY A 97 -19.94 -14.10 1.79
C GLY A 97 -19.14 -13.90 3.07
N GLY A 98 -19.34 -12.74 3.70
CA GLY A 98 -18.59 -12.31 4.89
C GLY A 98 -19.02 -13.01 6.18
N ILE A 99 -20.26 -13.44 6.26
CA ILE A 99 -20.84 -14.07 7.48
C ILE A 99 -20.22 -15.44 7.74
N PRO A 100 -20.17 -16.38 6.77
CA PRO A 100 -19.48 -17.67 6.95
C PRO A 100 -18.00 -17.50 7.30
N LEU A 101 -17.31 -16.52 6.68
CA LEU A 101 -15.93 -16.21 6.99
C LEU A 101 -15.77 -15.81 8.45
N LYS A 102 -16.57 -14.83 8.91
CA LYS A 102 -16.54 -14.38 10.32
C LYS A 102 -16.90 -15.51 11.29
N LEU A 103 -17.90 -16.31 10.96
CA LEU A 103 -18.36 -17.42 11.82
C LEU A 103 -17.26 -18.45 12.04
N LEU A 104 -16.61 -18.91 10.96
CA LEU A 104 -15.66 -20.03 11.03
C LEU A 104 -14.24 -19.62 11.41
N THR A 105 -13.85 -18.38 11.16
CA THR A 105 -12.45 -17.93 11.36
C THR A 105 -12.31 -16.79 12.36
N GLY A 106 -13.38 -16.01 12.58
CA GLY A 106 -13.37 -14.80 13.38
C GLY A 106 -12.80 -13.56 12.66
N VAL A 107 -12.41 -13.69 11.37
CA VAL A 107 -11.98 -12.55 10.56
C VAL A 107 -13.11 -12.03 9.69
N SER A 108 -13.01 -10.78 9.24
CA SER A 108 -13.93 -10.10 8.32
C SER A 108 -13.21 -9.63 7.06
N GLY A 109 -13.95 -9.07 6.09
CA GLY A 109 -13.35 -8.56 4.87
C GLY A 109 -13.24 -9.63 3.78
N ILE A 110 -14.37 -10.20 3.34
CA ILE A 110 -14.42 -11.26 2.31
C ILE A 110 -13.65 -10.89 1.04
N MET A 111 -13.58 -9.59 0.69
CA MET A 111 -12.85 -9.11 -0.48
C MET A 111 -11.35 -9.41 -0.43
N ASN A 112 -10.79 -9.57 0.75
CA ASN A 112 -9.39 -9.95 0.95
C ASN A 112 -9.19 -11.47 0.98
N TRP A 113 -10.20 -12.23 1.38
CA TRP A 113 -10.10 -13.66 1.64
C TRP A 113 -10.63 -14.57 0.52
N HIS A 114 -11.52 -14.08 -0.35
CA HIS A 114 -12.11 -14.93 -1.40
C HIS A 114 -11.04 -15.55 -2.30
N GLY A 115 -11.29 -16.76 -2.75
CA GLY A 115 -10.39 -17.55 -3.59
C GLY A 115 -9.13 -18.09 -2.89
N ARG A 116 -9.05 -18.00 -1.56
CA ARG A 116 -8.01 -18.66 -0.74
C ARG A 116 -8.52 -20.01 -0.23
N LYS A 117 -7.61 -20.85 0.27
CA LYS A 117 -7.96 -22.06 1.02
C LYS A 117 -7.35 -22.00 2.41
N LEU A 118 -8.13 -22.37 3.42
CA LEU A 118 -7.74 -22.31 4.82
C LEU A 118 -7.91 -23.71 5.44
N PRO A 119 -6.88 -24.28 6.12
CA PRO A 119 -7.00 -25.54 6.82
C PRO A 119 -7.65 -25.30 8.17
N LEU A 120 -8.94 -25.62 8.33
CA LEU A 120 -9.64 -25.36 9.59
C LEU A 120 -9.92 -26.65 10.35
N ARG A 121 -10.03 -26.54 11.69
CA ARG A 121 -10.55 -27.56 12.58
C ARG A 121 -11.92 -27.12 13.10
N ILE A 122 -12.98 -27.76 12.63
CA ILE A 122 -14.37 -27.41 12.95
C ILE A 122 -15.01 -28.58 13.70
N GLY A 123 -15.39 -28.36 14.95
CA GLY A 123 -15.95 -29.43 15.81
C GLY A 123 -15.03 -30.66 15.90
N GLY A 124 -13.70 -30.46 15.87
CA GLY A 124 -12.70 -31.54 15.88
C GLY A 124 -12.38 -32.15 14.49
N HIS A 125 -13.17 -31.86 13.45
CA HIS A 125 -12.93 -32.32 12.08
C HIS A 125 -11.98 -31.35 11.33
N ALA A 126 -10.89 -31.86 10.75
CA ALA A 126 -9.99 -31.11 9.90
C ALA A 126 -10.56 -31.01 8.47
N VAL A 127 -10.75 -29.81 7.96
CA VAL A 127 -11.40 -29.54 6.67
C VAL A 127 -10.78 -28.34 5.97
N TRP A 128 -10.72 -28.35 4.64
CA TRP A 128 -10.38 -27.16 3.87
C TRP A 128 -11.58 -26.23 3.75
N TYR A 129 -11.40 -24.98 4.13
CA TYR A 129 -12.36 -23.91 3.96
C TYR A 129 -11.98 -23.00 2.79
N PHE A 130 -12.93 -22.75 1.89
CA PHE A 130 -12.81 -21.84 0.75
C PHE A 130 -13.77 -20.67 0.94
N PRO A 131 -13.31 -19.52 1.39
CA PRO A 131 -14.12 -18.31 1.39
C PRO A 131 -14.33 -17.84 -0.06
N LEU A 132 -15.57 -17.60 -0.43
CA LEU A 132 -16.00 -17.20 -1.78
C LEU A 132 -16.94 -16.00 -1.70
N LEU A 133 -17.02 -15.23 -2.79
CA LEU A 133 -17.99 -14.14 -2.89
C LEU A 133 -19.42 -14.66 -2.80
N HIS A 134 -20.32 -13.86 -2.20
CA HIS A 134 -21.73 -14.26 -2.14
C HIS A 134 -22.36 -14.25 -3.54
N PRO A 135 -23.08 -15.31 -3.96
CA PRO A 135 -23.63 -15.38 -5.32
C PRO A 135 -24.63 -14.27 -5.64
N GLU A 136 -25.42 -13.81 -4.70
CA GLU A 136 -26.30 -12.64 -4.83
C GLU A 136 -25.52 -11.36 -5.15
N TYR A 137 -24.37 -11.15 -4.48
CA TYR A 137 -23.51 -10.01 -4.76
C TYR A 137 -23.01 -10.05 -6.21
N VAL A 138 -22.49 -11.20 -6.65
CA VAL A 138 -21.99 -11.38 -8.03
C VAL A 138 -23.10 -11.23 -9.06
N ALA A 139 -24.27 -11.84 -8.82
CA ALA A 139 -25.45 -11.70 -9.67
C ALA A 139 -25.92 -10.23 -9.81
N ARG A 140 -25.81 -9.45 -8.74
CA ARG A 140 -26.15 -8.01 -8.76
C ARG A 140 -25.12 -7.17 -9.52
N VAL A 141 -23.81 -7.37 -9.25
CA VAL A 141 -22.74 -6.58 -9.85
C VAL A 141 -22.39 -6.97 -11.28
N ARG A 142 -22.87 -8.11 -11.80
CA ARG A 142 -22.63 -8.57 -13.19
C ARG A 142 -23.04 -7.56 -14.25
N HIS A 143 -23.96 -6.66 -13.93
CA HIS A 143 -24.45 -5.62 -14.82
C HIS A 143 -23.66 -4.30 -14.76
N ASP A 144 -22.64 -4.22 -13.89
CA ASP A 144 -21.72 -3.08 -13.85
C ASP A 144 -20.90 -3.02 -15.14
N LYS A 145 -20.97 -1.86 -15.82
CA LYS A 145 -20.32 -1.67 -17.14
C LYS A 145 -18.78 -1.73 -17.09
N LYS A 146 -18.19 -1.52 -15.91
CA LYS A 146 -16.72 -1.44 -15.76
C LYS A 146 -16.10 -2.77 -15.35
N LYS A 147 -16.74 -3.49 -14.43
CA LYS A 147 -16.16 -4.69 -13.81
C LYS A 147 -17.15 -5.89 -13.74
N GLY A 148 -18.37 -5.77 -14.22
CA GLY A 148 -19.40 -6.80 -14.01
C GLY A 148 -19.00 -8.17 -14.55
N GLU A 149 -18.49 -8.26 -15.77
CA GLU A 149 -18.00 -9.51 -16.35
C GLU A 149 -16.83 -10.09 -15.58
N GLU A 150 -15.95 -9.24 -15.06
CA GLU A 150 -14.76 -9.68 -14.31
C GLU A 150 -15.15 -10.33 -12.98
N TRP A 151 -16.15 -9.79 -12.27
CA TRP A 151 -16.66 -10.40 -11.05
C TRP A 151 -17.20 -11.82 -11.30
N VAL A 152 -17.94 -12.01 -12.39
CA VAL A 152 -18.45 -13.33 -12.77
C VAL A 152 -17.31 -14.28 -13.12
N ARG A 153 -16.31 -13.84 -13.89
CA ARG A 153 -15.15 -14.66 -14.25
C ARG A 153 -14.36 -15.09 -13.03
N PHE A 154 -14.10 -14.15 -12.09
CA PHE A 154 -13.39 -14.48 -10.85
C PHE A 154 -14.16 -15.46 -9.99
N PHE A 155 -15.42 -15.21 -9.78
CA PHE A 155 -16.30 -16.13 -9.05
C PHE A 155 -16.28 -17.55 -9.65
N SER A 156 -16.45 -17.66 -10.97
CA SER A 156 -16.40 -18.94 -11.67
C SER A 156 -15.05 -19.63 -11.52
N ARG A 157 -13.95 -18.90 -11.70
CA ARG A 157 -12.59 -19.45 -11.58
C ARG A 157 -12.28 -19.93 -10.16
N GLU A 158 -12.63 -19.16 -9.15
CA GLU A 158 -12.37 -19.52 -7.74
C GLU A 158 -13.21 -20.72 -7.31
N LEU A 159 -14.45 -20.77 -7.75
CA LEU A 159 -15.31 -21.92 -7.50
C LEU A 159 -14.80 -23.17 -8.22
N GLN A 160 -14.37 -23.04 -9.48
CA GLN A 160 -13.77 -24.15 -10.23
C GLN A 160 -12.50 -24.66 -9.58
N ALA A 161 -11.62 -23.76 -9.11
CA ALA A 161 -10.40 -24.13 -8.40
C ALA A 161 -10.67 -24.95 -7.14
N ALA A 162 -11.76 -24.68 -6.42
CA ALA A 162 -12.18 -25.50 -5.28
C ALA A 162 -12.66 -26.91 -5.69
N PHE A 163 -13.31 -27.04 -6.84
CA PHE A 163 -13.70 -28.36 -7.39
C PHE A 163 -12.50 -29.13 -7.94
N ASP A 164 -11.58 -28.48 -8.64
CA ASP A 164 -10.35 -29.09 -9.17
C ASP A 164 -9.48 -29.60 -8.02
N PHE A 165 -9.41 -28.85 -6.92
CA PHE A 165 -8.72 -29.28 -5.71
C PHE A 165 -9.26 -30.61 -5.14
N LEU A 166 -10.57 -30.88 -5.25
CA LEU A 166 -11.13 -32.14 -4.80
C LEU A 166 -10.64 -33.36 -5.61
N GLU A 167 -10.25 -33.19 -6.85
CA GLU A 167 -9.70 -34.25 -7.71
C GLU A 167 -8.28 -34.66 -7.26
N HIS A 168 -7.54 -33.72 -6.68
CA HIS A 168 -6.20 -33.90 -6.15
C HIS A 168 -6.14 -33.66 -4.63
N TYR A 169 -7.19 -34.11 -3.93
CA TYR A 169 -7.39 -33.82 -2.52
C TYR A 169 -6.25 -34.27 -1.63
N VAL A 170 -5.74 -33.35 -0.85
CA VAL A 170 -4.80 -33.60 0.24
C VAL A 170 -5.48 -33.25 1.56
N GLN A 171 -5.36 -34.12 2.56
CA GLN A 171 -5.94 -33.88 3.88
C GLN A 171 -5.34 -32.61 4.51
N PRO A 172 -6.17 -31.67 5.04
CA PRO A 172 -5.63 -30.54 5.77
C PRO A 172 -5.03 -30.96 7.11
N SER A 173 -3.95 -30.29 7.50
CA SER A 173 -3.32 -30.47 8.81
C SER A 173 -3.31 -29.16 9.58
N PRO A 174 -4.45 -28.69 10.08
CA PRO A 174 -4.50 -27.50 10.91
C PRO A 174 -3.74 -27.73 12.22
N GLU A 175 -3.05 -26.70 12.68
CA GLU A 175 -2.28 -26.71 13.93
C GLU A 175 -3.13 -27.16 15.14
N ASP A 176 -2.53 -27.90 16.07
CA ASP A 176 -3.15 -28.12 17.38
C ASP A 176 -2.94 -26.90 18.25
N THR A 177 -4.00 -26.16 18.49
CA THR A 177 -3.95 -24.91 19.26
C THR A 177 -3.50 -25.10 20.73
N LYS A 178 -3.47 -26.34 21.25
CA LYS A 178 -2.92 -26.65 22.57
C LYS A 178 -1.40 -26.61 22.59
N THR A 179 -0.73 -26.72 21.44
CA THR A 179 0.73 -26.82 21.33
C THR A 179 1.36 -25.56 20.73
N VAL A 180 0.60 -24.49 20.52
CA VAL A 180 1.06 -23.22 19.88
C VAL A 180 2.38 -22.71 20.49
N PHE A 181 2.52 -22.77 21.82
CA PHE A 181 3.71 -22.29 22.52
C PHE A 181 4.64 -23.42 23.01
N HIS A 182 4.45 -24.65 22.57
CA HIS A 182 5.44 -25.70 22.83
C HIS A 182 6.74 -25.41 22.10
N ASN A 183 7.84 -25.96 22.62
CA ASN A 183 9.19 -25.78 22.06
C ASN A 183 9.70 -24.33 22.09
N ILE A 184 9.21 -23.50 23.02
CA ILE A 184 9.71 -22.16 23.28
C ILE A 184 10.40 -22.17 24.65
N ARG A 185 11.72 -21.89 24.66
CA ARG A 185 12.53 -21.79 25.85
C ARG A 185 12.82 -20.32 26.18
N SER A 186 12.39 -19.85 27.35
CA SER A 186 12.72 -18.52 27.85
C SER A 186 13.98 -18.56 28.70
N ILE A 187 14.95 -17.70 28.43
CA ILE A 187 16.19 -17.61 29.21
C ILE A 187 15.98 -16.65 30.39
N THR A 188 15.93 -17.18 31.59
CA THR A 188 15.72 -16.39 32.82
C THR A 188 16.76 -16.66 33.90
N SER A 189 17.89 -17.28 33.51
CA SER A 189 19.00 -17.62 34.43
C SER A 189 19.89 -16.43 34.75
N TRP A 190 19.82 -15.34 33.99
CA TRP A 190 20.62 -14.12 34.07
C TRP A 190 22.14 -14.41 33.98
N LYS A 191 22.53 -15.38 33.16
CA LYS A 191 23.90 -15.70 32.77
C LYS A 191 24.04 -15.56 31.28
N VAL A 192 25.05 -14.82 30.83
CA VAL A 192 25.30 -14.61 29.38
C VAL A 192 25.72 -15.91 28.71
N ASP A 193 26.47 -16.76 29.42
CA ASP A 193 26.89 -18.07 28.91
C ASP A 193 25.68 -18.96 28.56
N ASP A 194 24.63 -18.95 29.40
CA ASP A 194 23.40 -19.71 29.10
C ASP A 194 22.66 -19.19 27.86
N VAL A 195 22.81 -17.89 27.52
CA VAL A 195 22.32 -17.33 26.26
C VAL A 195 23.19 -17.82 25.09
N ALA A 196 24.52 -17.76 25.23
CA ALA A 196 25.43 -18.21 24.19
C ALA A 196 25.25 -19.71 23.89
N ASP A 197 25.12 -20.53 24.93
CA ASP A 197 24.84 -21.97 24.80
C ASP A 197 23.48 -22.22 24.11
N ALA A 198 22.46 -21.46 24.48
CA ALA A 198 21.14 -21.60 23.87
C ALA A 198 21.14 -21.20 22.38
N LEU A 199 21.87 -20.16 22.01
CA LEU A 199 22.02 -19.74 20.61
C LEU A 199 22.85 -20.78 19.81
N ALA A 200 23.88 -21.37 20.45
CA ALA A 200 24.64 -22.47 19.84
C ALA A 200 23.78 -23.74 19.63
N GLU A 201 22.88 -24.07 20.57
CA GLU A 201 21.92 -25.17 20.43
C GLU A 201 20.88 -24.95 19.33
N VAL A 202 20.48 -23.69 19.03
CA VAL A 202 19.65 -23.36 17.86
C VAL A 202 20.41 -23.71 16.58
N GLY A 203 21.74 -23.58 16.59
CA GLY A 203 22.62 -24.01 15.51
C GLY A 203 22.79 -23.01 14.40
N VAL A 204 23.28 -23.50 13.24
CA VAL A 204 23.49 -22.72 12.02
C VAL A 204 22.42 -23.11 11.00
N GLY A 205 21.70 -22.13 10.50
CA GLY A 205 20.66 -22.37 9.49
C GLY A 205 19.70 -21.19 9.32
N PRO A 206 18.70 -21.34 8.49
CA PRO A 206 17.63 -20.34 8.40
C PRO A 206 16.78 -20.40 9.69
N HIS A 207 16.74 -19.28 10.41
CA HIS A 207 16.01 -19.18 11.67
C HIS A 207 14.94 -18.08 11.60
N GLY A 208 13.82 -18.26 12.28
CA GLY A 208 12.92 -17.18 12.65
C GLY A 208 13.64 -16.22 13.59
N LEU A 209 13.37 -14.96 13.46
CA LEU A 209 13.84 -13.86 14.31
C LEU A 209 12.71 -12.88 14.51
N ASP A 210 12.47 -12.50 15.75
CA ASP A 210 11.49 -11.48 16.14
C ASP A 210 12.00 -10.69 17.33
N ILE A 211 11.66 -9.40 17.40
CA ILE A 211 12.03 -8.54 18.53
C ILE A 211 10.81 -7.85 19.12
N GLU A 212 10.80 -7.70 20.43
CA GLU A 212 9.83 -6.84 21.09
C GLU A 212 10.50 -5.55 21.58
N THR A 213 9.81 -4.43 21.38
CA THR A 213 10.34 -3.09 21.63
C THR A 213 9.33 -2.26 22.42
N ASN A 214 9.80 -1.17 23.05
CA ASN A 214 8.94 -0.24 23.74
C ASN A 214 8.36 0.88 22.87
N GLY A 215 8.50 0.78 21.54
CA GLY A 215 8.00 1.76 20.59
C GLY A 215 8.18 1.33 19.14
N LEU A 216 7.68 2.13 18.22
CA LEU A 216 7.73 1.79 16.80
C LEU A 216 9.04 2.19 16.10
N ARG A 217 9.84 3.06 16.72
CA ARG A 217 11.03 3.66 16.08
C ARG A 217 12.21 3.71 17.05
N PRO A 218 13.41 3.29 16.65
CA PRO A 218 14.58 3.30 17.51
C PRO A 218 15.12 4.70 17.81
N TYR A 219 14.76 5.73 17.05
CA TYR A 219 15.20 7.12 17.22
C TYR A 219 14.47 7.84 18.35
N ALA A 220 13.41 7.25 18.89
CA ALA A 220 12.64 7.84 19.98
C ALA A 220 13.46 7.88 21.29
N LYS A 221 13.25 8.93 22.10
CA LYS A 221 13.92 9.04 23.39
C LYS A 221 13.56 7.87 24.30
N GLY A 222 14.59 7.14 24.76
CA GLY A 222 14.41 5.98 25.63
C GLY A 222 13.94 4.70 24.91
N ALA A 223 14.13 4.65 23.59
CA ALA A 223 13.88 3.45 22.80
C ALA A 223 14.70 2.25 23.30
N LYS A 224 14.08 1.08 23.38
CA LYS A 224 14.69 -0.15 23.90
C LYS A 224 14.19 -1.37 23.15
N ILE A 225 15.08 -2.32 22.89
CA ILE A 225 14.72 -3.69 22.57
C ILE A 225 14.45 -4.42 23.89
N LEU A 226 13.24 -4.91 24.09
CA LEU A 226 12.79 -5.56 25.32
C LEU A 226 13.20 -7.03 25.36
N SER A 227 13.01 -7.74 24.25
CA SER A 227 13.41 -9.14 24.05
C SER A 227 13.76 -9.42 22.59
N ILE A 228 14.50 -10.48 22.37
CA ILE A 228 14.81 -11.06 21.08
C ILE A 228 14.48 -12.56 21.14
N ALA A 229 13.79 -13.08 20.13
CA ALA A 229 13.58 -14.50 20.01
C ALA A 229 14.14 -15.00 18.68
N VAL A 230 14.77 -16.17 18.71
CA VAL A 230 15.39 -16.80 17.55
C VAL A 230 15.14 -18.30 17.55
N GLY A 231 15.04 -18.90 16.38
CA GLY A 231 14.96 -20.38 16.30
C GLY A 231 14.12 -20.89 15.15
N THR A 232 13.76 -22.15 15.27
CA THR A 232 12.94 -22.89 14.33
C THR A 232 11.57 -23.20 14.94
N TYR A 233 10.69 -23.81 14.15
CA TYR A 233 9.41 -24.31 14.66
C TYR A 233 9.58 -25.31 15.83
N GLU A 234 10.65 -26.12 15.81
CA GLU A 234 10.90 -27.18 16.79
C GLU A 234 11.76 -26.72 17.98
N ASN A 235 12.53 -25.65 17.83
CA ASN A 235 13.42 -25.13 18.88
C ASN A 235 13.52 -23.61 18.76
N THR A 236 12.78 -22.90 19.61
CA THR A 236 12.78 -21.44 19.69
C THR A 236 13.27 -21.00 21.06
N VAL A 237 14.15 -20.01 21.08
CA VAL A 237 14.71 -19.40 22.28
C VAL A 237 14.33 -17.94 22.35
N SER A 238 13.77 -17.52 23.51
CA SER A 238 13.43 -16.12 23.79
C SER A 238 14.35 -15.57 24.87
N ILE A 239 14.99 -14.44 24.57
CA ILE A 239 16.05 -13.81 25.34
C ILE A 239 15.56 -12.45 25.83
N PRO A 240 15.48 -12.20 27.15
CA PRO A 240 15.19 -10.87 27.69
C PRO A 240 16.39 -9.96 27.51
N VAL A 241 16.18 -8.73 26.96
CA VAL A 241 17.28 -7.78 26.74
C VAL A 241 17.16 -6.59 27.69
N ARG A 242 16.20 -5.67 27.47
CA ARG A 242 16.08 -4.45 28.29
C ARG A 242 14.66 -4.23 28.82
N HIS A 243 13.92 -5.31 29.04
CA HIS A 243 12.62 -5.25 29.72
C HIS A 243 12.79 -4.78 31.19
N ARG A 244 11.77 -4.13 31.74
CA ARG A 244 11.82 -3.59 33.13
C ARG A 244 12.12 -4.63 34.23
N GLU A 245 11.81 -5.89 34.00
CA GLU A 245 12.01 -6.99 34.95
C GLU A 245 13.35 -7.73 34.78
N VAL A 246 14.21 -7.30 33.84
CA VAL A 246 15.53 -7.92 33.70
C VAL A 246 16.43 -7.66 34.88
N LYS A 247 17.32 -8.61 35.14
CA LYS A 247 18.30 -8.56 36.24
C LYS A 247 19.74 -8.52 35.75
N TRP A 248 19.94 -8.18 34.46
CA TRP A 248 21.28 -7.99 33.91
C TRP A 248 21.98 -6.80 34.58
N THR A 249 23.24 -6.99 34.96
CA THR A 249 24.12 -5.86 35.28
C THR A 249 24.61 -5.19 33.98
N GLU A 250 25.07 -3.94 34.06
CA GLU A 250 25.59 -3.22 32.87
C GLU A 250 26.71 -3.98 32.14
N PRO A 251 27.70 -4.60 32.83
CA PRO A 251 28.69 -5.45 32.15
C PRO A 251 28.08 -6.64 31.43
N GLN A 252 27.09 -7.30 32.05
CA GLN A 252 26.41 -8.43 31.42
C GLN A 252 25.57 -7.99 30.20
N LEU A 253 24.91 -6.83 30.27
CA LEU A 253 24.19 -6.28 29.09
C LEU A 253 25.13 -6.04 27.92
N LYS A 254 26.33 -5.50 28.20
CA LYS A 254 27.33 -5.29 27.13
C LYS A 254 27.80 -6.62 26.51
N GLN A 255 28.09 -7.62 27.35
CA GLN A 255 28.45 -8.96 26.87
C GLN A 255 27.28 -9.61 26.10
N LEU A 256 26.04 -9.45 26.56
CA LEU A 256 24.85 -9.94 25.88
C LEU A 256 24.68 -9.30 24.51
N ASP A 257 24.89 -7.99 24.40
CA ASP A 257 24.84 -7.28 23.12
C ASP A 257 25.89 -7.79 22.13
N GLU A 258 27.11 -8.13 22.62
CA GLU A 258 28.17 -8.73 21.81
C GLU A 258 27.76 -10.13 21.32
N VAL A 259 27.26 -10.99 22.20
CA VAL A 259 26.79 -12.35 21.84
C VAL A 259 25.63 -12.29 20.84
N ILE A 260 24.66 -11.40 21.03
CA ILE A 260 23.55 -11.21 20.09
C ILE A 260 24.06 -10.75 18.73
N ARG A 261 24.97 -9.77 18.69
CA ARG A 261 25.55 -9.26 17.46
C ARG A 261 26.33 -10.35 16.71
N GLU A 262 27.16 -11.12 17.37
CA GLU A 262 27.88 -12.25 16.77
C GLU A 262 26.93 -13.28 16.18
N TYR A 263 25.87 -13.62 16.90
CA TYR A 263 24.84 -14.52 16.38
C TYR A 263 24.16 -13.95 15.13
N LEU A 264 23.81 -12.65 15.10
CA LEU A 264 23.16 -12.02 13.96
C LEU A 264 24.04 -12.05 12.72
N LEU A 265 25.35 -11.83 12.85
CA LEU A 265 26.30 -11.87 11.74
C LEU A 265 26.64 -13.30 11.29
N GLY A 266 26.69 -14.26 12.20
CA GLY A 266 27.31 -15.57 11.94
C GLY A 266 26.38 -16.71 11.56
N SER A 267 25.05 -16.62 11.75
CA SER A 267 24.18 -17.81 11.81
C SER A 267 23.23 -18.01 10.63
N GLY A 268 23.56 -17.54 9.44
CA GLY A 268 22.72 -17.74 8.24
C GLY A 268 21.45 -16.89 8.22
N LYS A 269 20.49 -17.25 7.37
CA LYS A 269 19.30 -16.43 7.06
C LYS A 269 18.40 -16.20 8.26
N LYS A 270 18.03 -14.93 8.49
CA LYS A 270 17.09 -14.48 9.53
C LYS A 270 15.74 -14.20 8.89
N TRP A 271 14.77 -15.04 9.20
CA TRP A 271 13.39 -14.86 8.76
C TRP A 271 12.61 -14.03 9.77
N CYS A 272 12.17 -12.86 9.36
CA CYS A 272 11.32 -11.97 10.13
C CYS A 272 9.90 -11.89 9.54
N HIS A 273 8.99 -11.25 10.27
CA HIS A 273 7.70 -10.86 9.74
C HIS A 273 7.58 -9.34 9.72
N SER A 274 7.83 -8.71 8.59
CA SER A 274 8.10 -7.27 8.42
C SER A 274 9.56 -6.92 8.70
N ALA A 275 10.50 -7.66 8.10
CA ALA A 275 11.94 -7.60 8.33
C ALA A 275 12.54 -6.18 8.37
N LYS A 276 11.89 -5.22 7.71
CA LYS A 276 12.28 -3.80 7.77
C LYS A 276 12.29 -3.26 9.22
N PHE A 277 11.36 -3.72 10.06
CA PHE A 277 11.29 -3.31 11.47
C PHE A 277 12.48 -3.85 12.25
N GLU A 278 12.77 -5.15 12.15
CA GLU A 278 13.92 -5.77 12.80
C GLU A 278 15.23 -5.19 12.29
N GLN A 279 15.38 -5.00 10.98
CA GLN A 279 16.54 -4.38 10.37
C GLN A 279 16.79 -2.97 10.92
N GLU A 280 15.76 -2.14 11.04
CA GLU A 280 15.88 -0.77 11.55
C GLU A 280 16.32 -0.74 13.02
N TRP A 281 15.70 -1.56 13.88
CA TRP A 281 16.04 -1.60 15.28
C TRP A 281 17.41 -2.26 15.52
N LEU A 282 17.67 -3.39 14.88
CA LEU A 282 18.92 -4.13 15.10
C LEU A 282 20.11 -3.37 14.52
N SER A 283 20.00 -2.76 13.35
CA SER A 283 21.08 -1.94 12.80
C SER A 283 21.38 -0.70 13.65
N TYR A 284 20.36 -0.09 14.26
CA TYR A 284 20.52 1.05 15.14
C TYR A 284 21.25 0.69 16.45
N PHE A 285 20.93 -0.48 17.05
CA PHE A 285 21.51 -0.87 18.35
C PHE A 285 22.78 -1.71 18.25
N TYR A 286 22.92 -2.51 17.18
CA TYR A 286 24.02 -3.48 17.04
C TYR A 286 24.96 -3.24 15.86
N GLY A 287 24.70 -2.24 15.02
CA GLY A 287 25.56 -1.81 13.94
C GLY A 287 24.93 -1.90 12.56
N GLU A 288 25.23 -0.90 11.71
CA GLU A 288 24.68 -0.76 10.37
C GLU A 288 25.09 -1.88 9.41
N ASP A 289 26.25 -2.49 9.63
CA ASP A 289 26.78 -3.62 8.86
C ASP A 289 25.82 -4.81 8.85
N LEU A 290 24.96 -4.97 9.87
CA LEU A 290 23.92 -6.00 9.86
C LEU A 290 22.97 -5.91 8.67
N LEU A 291 22.78 -4.73 8.09
CA LEU A 291 21.94 -4.56 6.89
C LEU A 291 22.55 -5.22 5.64
N PHE A 292 23.87 -5.37 5.61
CA PHE A 292 24.62 -5.82 4.44
C PHE A 292 25.21 -7.22 4.62
N GLU A 293 25.68 -7.55 5.83
CA GLU A 293 26.38 -8.77 6.15
C GLU A 293 25.48 -9.91 6.62
N THR A 294 24.24 -9.59 7.06
CA THR A 294 23.27 -10.59 7.48
C THR A 294 22.34 -10.94 6.31
N GLU A 295 22.07 -12.23 6.12
CA GLU A 295 21.07 -12.69 5.15
C GLU A 295 19.66 -12.56 5.76
N TRP A 296 18.86 -11.67 5.21
CA TRP A 296 17.50 -11.38 5.69
C TRP A 296 16.41 -12.06 4.86
N GLY A 297 15.34 -12.48 5.51
CA GLY A 297 14.12 -12.96 4.89
C GLY A 297 12.88 -12.31 5.52
N ASP A 298 11.78 -12.19 4.77
CA ASP A 298 10.54 -11.55 5.23
C ASP A 298 9.31 -12.32 4.75
N THR A 299 8.58 -12.90 5.70
CA THR A 299 7.35 -13.66 5.43
C THR A 299 6.17 -12.75 5.03
N MET A 300 6.20 -11.47 5.40
CA MET A 300 5.22 -10.49 4.90
C MET A 300 5.47 -10.17 3.43
N ALA A 301 6.73 -10.03 3.01
CA ALA A 301 7.11 -9.83 1.60
C ALA A 301 6.78 -11.07 0.76
N GLN A 302 7.00 -12.29 1.28
CA GLN A 302 6.56 -13.54 0.63
C GLN A 302 5.04 -13.54 0.42
N ALA A 303 4.26 -13.22 1.46
CA ALA A 303 2.80 -13.15 1.36
C ALA A 303 2.33 -12.07 0.37
N HIS A 304 3.04 -10.93 0.33
CA HIS A 304 2.74 -9.85 -0.62
C HIS A 304 3.00 -10.29 -2.07
N ALA A 305 4.11 -10.95 -2.36
CA ALA A 305 4.43 -11.47 -3.69
C ALA A 305 3.42 -12.54 -4.16
N LEU A 306 2.97 -13.40 -3.25
CA LEU A 306 2.01 -14.47 -3.53
C LEU A 306 0.58 -13.97 -3.79
N PHE A 307 0.15 -12.89 -3.12
CA PHE A 307 -1.27 -12.57 -3.00
C PHE A 307 -1.60 -11.08 -3.10
N ALA A 308 -0.83 -10.29 -3.83
CA ALA A 308 -1.11 -8.86 -3.97
C ALA A 308 -2.47 -8.62 -4.65
N ARG A 309 -3.45 -8.20 -3.87
CA ARG A 309 -4.78 -7.78 -4.31
C ARG A 309 -5.06 -6.36 -3.83
N GLN A 310 -5.84 -5.63 -4.61
CA GLN A 310 -6.36 -4.36 -4.15
C GLN A 310 -7.47 -4.65 -3.13
N GLY A 311 -7.25 -4.30 -1.86
CA GLY A 311 -8.32 -4.12 -0.90
C GLY A 311 -9.23 -2.97 -1.33
N ILE A 312 -10.51 -3.04 -1.06
CA ILE A 312 -11.40 -1.88 -1.10
C ILE A 312 -10.90 -0.88 -0.04
N LYS A 313 -11.04 0.41 -0.29
CA LYS A 313 -10.40 1.55 0.40
C LYS A 313 -10.32 1.52 1.94
N GLU A 314 -11.00 0.62 2.61
CA GLU A 314 -11.14 0.56 4.06
C GLU A 314 -10.79 -0.79 4.67
N GLU A 315 -10.37 -1.78 3.86
CA GLU A 315 -10.11 -3.12 4.34
C GLU A 315 -8.64 -3.32 4.72
N ARG A 316 -8.44 -3.84 5.91
CA ARG A 316 -7.18 -4.26 6.49
C ARG A 316 -6.41 -5.18 5.54
N ARG A 317 -5.13 -4.93 5.36
CA ARG A 317 -4.23 -5.85 4.64
C ARG A 317 -4.16 -7.19 5.36
N ILE A 318 -4.19 -8.27 4.59
CA ILE A 318 -4.13 -9.63 5.11
C ILE A 318 -2.74 -10.23 5.00
N ASN A 319 -1.73 -9.46 5.33
CA ASN A 319 -0.34 -9.89 5.35
C ASN A 319 0.25 -9.87 6.77
N SER A 320 -0.57 -9.65 7.82
CA SER A 320 -0.10 -9.78 9.19
C SER A 320 0.25 -11.22 9.50
N LEU A 321 1.10 -11.45 10.49
CA LEU A 321 1.46 -12.82 10.92
C LEU A 321 0.22 -13.63 11.31
N ASP A 322 -0.77 -13.01 11.97
CA ASP A 322 -2.07 -13.62 12.23
C ASP A 322 -2.77 -14.13 10.98
N ASP A 323 -2.79 -13.30 9.91
CA ASP A 323 -3.45 -13.67 8.66
C ASP A 323 -2.67 -14.78 7.93
N VAL A 324 -1.35 -14.75 8.01
CA VAL A 324 -0.48 -15.81 7.50
C VAL A 324 -0.69 -17.10 8.28
N CYS A 325 -0.76 -17.04 9.62
CA CYS A 325 -1.05 -18.21 10.47
C CYS A 325 -2.43 -18.80 10.18
N LEU A 326 -3.46 -17.96 10.01
CA LEU A 326 -4.78 -18.45 9.63
C LEU A 326 -4.77 -19.15 8.27
N ARG A 327 -4.04 -18.61 7.31
CA ARG A 327 -3.94 -19.18 5.97
C ARG A 327 -3.19 -20.51 5.94
N LEU A 328 -2.11 -20.63 6.70
CA LEU A 328 -1.21 -21.78 6.64
C LEU A 328 -1.53 -22.85 7.69
N PHE A 329 -1.90 -22.42 8.89
CA PHE A 329 -2.06 -23.28 10.06
C PHE A 329 -3.48 -23.34 10.62
N GLY A 330 -4.39 -22.50 10.12
CA GLY A 330 -5.82 -22.54 10.44
C GLY A 330 -6.22 -21.87 11.76
N PHE A 331 -5.38 -21.01 12.33
CA PHE A 331 -5.67 -20.28 13.56
C PHE A 331 -5.11 -18.84 13.54
N LEU A 332 -5.63 -17.98 14.41
CA LEU A 332 -5.11 -16.64 14.64
C LEU A 332 -4.19 -16.65 15.87
N LEU A 333 -2.90 -16.36 15.69
CA LEU A 333 -1.89 -16.43 16.76
C LEU A 333 -2.22 -15.49 17.92
N LYS A 334 -2.70 -14.29 17.65
CA LYS A 334 -3.10 -13.31 18.68
C LYS A 334 -4.21 -13.78 19.62
N LYS A 335 -5.04 -14.77 19.24
CA LYS A 335 -6.07 -15.34 20.12
C LYS A 335 -5.48 -16.13 21.31
N PHE A 336 -4.20 -16.46 21.23
CA PHE A 336 -3.47 -17.22 22.23
C PHE A 336 -2.48 -16.37 23.03
N SER A 337 -2.43 -15.05 22.76
CA SER A 337 -1.61 -14.07 23.46
C SER A 337 -2.50 -12.92 23.95
N ASP A 338 -2.40 -12.59 25.23
CA ASP A 338 -3.10 -11.44 25.83
C ASP A 338 -2.26 -10.14 25.75
N VAL A 339 -1.15 -10.14 24.98
CA VAL A 339 -0.24 -8.98 24.89
C VAL A 339 -0.78 -7.94 23.89
N ASP A 340 -0.97 -6.72 24.37
CA ASP A 340 -1.25 -5.57 23.52
C ASP A 340 0.07 -5.03 22.94
N ARG A 341 0.24 -5.12 21.65
CA ARG A 341 1.43 -4.68 20.88
C ARG A 341 1.78 -3.21 21.04
N THR A 342 0.84 -2.37 21.48
CA THR A 342 1.09 -0.94 21.69
C THR A 342 1.68 -0.64 23.07
N ARG A 343 1.70 -1.63 23.98
CA ARG A 343 2.07 -1.50 25.39
C ARG A 343 2.84 -2.72 25.89
N VAL A 344 3.69 -3.30 25.05
CA VAL A 344 4.42 -4.55 25.37
C VAL A 344 5.23 -4.44 26.65
N ASP A 345 5.84 -3.30 26.92
CA ASP A 345 6.65 -3.02 28.08
C ASP A 345 5.87 -3.00 29.42
N GLU A 346 4.55 -2.97 29.36
CA GLU A 346 3.69 -3.01 30.55
C GLU A 346 3.33 -4.44 31.01
N TYR A 347 3.55 -5.45 30.15
CA TYR A 347 3.26 -6.84 30.47
C TYR A 347 4.38 -7.51 31.29
N PRO A 348 4.08 -8.59 32.04
CA PRO A 348 5.11 -9.41 32.70
C PRO A 348 6.09 -10.00 31.67
N LEU A 349 7.37 -10.06 32.06
CA LEU A 349 8.44 -10.57 31.18
C LEU A 349 8.13 -11.94 30.61
N GLU A 350 7.60 -12.87 31.43
CA GLU A 350 7.27 -14.22 30.96
C GLU A 350 6.25 -14.21 29.79
N GLN A 351 5.25 -13.33 29.85
CA GLN A 351 4.26 -13.19 28.79
C GLN A 351 4.88 -12.62 27.51
N VAL A 352 5.76 -11.61 27.65
CA VAL A 352 6.47 -11.01 26.52
C VAL A 352 7.38 -12.04 25.85
N LEU A 353 8.17 -12.80 26.61
CA LEU A 353 9.05 -13.85 26.07
C LEU A 353 8.27 -14.96 25.35
N ARG A 354 7.14 -15.38 25.92
CA ARG A 354 6.27 -16.38 25.31
C ARG A 354 5.64 -15.87 24.04
N TYR A 355 5.19 -14.62 24.01
CA TYR A 355 4.62 -13.96 22.85
C TYR A 355 5.66 -13.84 21.74
N ASN A 356 6.82 -13.26 22.02
CA ASN A 356 7.95 -13.09 21.11
C ASN A 356 8.41 -14.44 20.49
N GLY A 357 8.55 -15.49 21.34
CA GLY A 357 8.87 -16.83 20.86
C GLY A 357 7.80 -17.44 19.94
N GLY A 358 6.52 -17.15 20.19
CA GLY A 358 5.42 -17.57 19.34
C GLY A 358 5.49 -16.94 17.95
N ASP A 359 5.70 -15.63 17.87
CA ASP A 359 5.85 -14.90 16.61
C ASP A 359 7.06 -15.44 15.83
N THR A 360 8.21 -15.68 16.48
CA THR A 360 9.42 -16.30 15.89
C THR A 360 9.16 -17.70 15.32
N LYS A 361 8.54 -18.58 16.12
CA LYS A 361 8.23 -19.96 15.74
C LYS A 361 7.41 -20.04 14.46
N TYR A 362 6.31 -19.28 14.41
CA TYR A 362 5.43 -19.31 13.25
C TYR A 362 5.93 -18.50 12.07
N THR A 363 6.79 -17.50 12.28
CA THR A 363 7.53 -16.84 11.20
C THR A 363 8.44 -17.83 10.48
N HIS A 364 9.22 -18.64 11.20
CA HIS A 364 10.03 -19.69 10.59
C HIS A 364 9.19 -20.73 9.84
N ALA A 365 8.13 -21.25 10.47
CA ALA A 365 7.28 -22.25 9.82
C ALA A 365 6.61 -21.70 8.54
N ALA A 366 6.13 -20.45 8.60
CA ALA A 366 5.52 -19.78 7.45
C ALA A 366 6.52 -19.55 6.31
N SER A 367 7.78 -19.20 6.63
CA SER A 367 8.80 -18.92 5.61
C SER A 367 9.03 -20.10 4.69
N LEU A 368 9.12 -21.30 5.24
CA LEU A 368 9.35 -22.53 4.47
C LEU A 368 8.19 -22.87 3.53
N ILE A 369 6.95 -22.73 4.02
CA ILE A 369 5.76 -23.04 3.20
C ILE A 369 5.60 -22.00 2.10
N GLN A 370 5.76 -20.72 2.42
CA GLN A 370 5.62 -19.64 1.44
C GLN A 370 6.74 -19.66 0.40
N GLU A 371 7.96 -20.04 0.79
CA GLU A 371 9.09 -20.20 -0.14
C GLU A 371 8.78 -21.29 -1.17
N ALA A 372 8.27 -22.45 -0.74
CA ALA A 372 7.82 -23.50 -1.65
C ALA A 372 6.69 -23.03 -2.58
N GLU A 373 5.70 -22.27 -2.07
CA GLU A 373 4.62 -21.67 -2.90
C GLU A 373 5.18 -20.66 -3.92
N LEU A 374 6.19 -19.85 -3.56
CA LEU A 374 6.85 -18.91 -4.48
C LEU A 374 7.59 -19.63 -5.60
N GLN A 375 8.30 -20.71 -5.28
CA GLN A 375 9.00 -21.56 -6.25
C GLN A 375 8.01 -22.20 -7.22
N GLU A 376 6.94 -22.81 -6.71
CA GLU A 376 5.89 -23.44 -7.53
C GLU A 376 5.24 -22.44 -8.50
N ARG A 377 5.02 -21.19 -8.07
CA ARG A 377 4.42 -20.14 -8.90
C ARG A 377 5.42 -19.35 -9.74
N GLY A 378 6.73 -19.64 -9.65
CA GLY A 378 7.78 -18.90 -10.35
C GLY A 378 7.91 -17.45 -9.90
N LEU A 379 7.69 -17.16 -8.60
CA LEU A 379 7.69 -15.81 -8.03
C LEU A 379 8.89 -15.52 -7.11
N MET A 380 9.88 -16.44 -7.00
CA MET A 380 11.05 -16.24 -6.16
C MET A 380 11.80 -14.96 -6.51
N HIS A 381 12.04 -14.71 -7.81
CA HIS A 381 12.73 -13.51 -8.27
C HIS A 381 12.02 -12.21 -7.86
N VAL A 382 10.68 -12.22 -7.78
CA VAL A 382 9.88 -11.07 -7.31
C VAL A 382 10.09 -10.87 -5.82
N TYR A 383 10.06 -11.94 -5.04
CA TYR A 383 10.31 -11.90 -3.60
C TYR A 383 11.74 -11.40 -3.30
N GLU A 384 12.74 -11.97 -3.96
CA GLU A 384 14.14 -11.58 -3.81
C GLU A 384 14.38 -10.13 -4.18
N PHE A 385 13.72 -9.66 -5.25
CA PHE A 385 13.73 -8.26 -5.63
C PHE A 385 13.20 -7.37 -4.49
N LEU A 386 12.03 -7.66 -3.94
CA LEU A 386 11.44 -6.87 -2.85
C LEU A 386 12.29 -6.91 -1.58
N MET A 387 12.76 -8.09 -1.21
CA MET A 387 13.55 -8.30 0.00
C MET A 387 14.89 -7.56 -0.04
N GLY A 388 15.62 -7.68 -1.17
CA GLY A 388 16.94 -7.06 -1.33
C GLY A 388 16.94 -5.54 -1.20
N ARG A 389 15.79 -4.85 -1.42
CA ARG A 389 15.67 -3.39 -1.37
C ARG A 389 15.24 -2.85 0.00
N THR A 390 14.97 -3.72 0.96
CA THR A 390 14.53 -3.30 2.31
C THR A 390 15.59 -2.46 3.02
N ARG A 391 16.88 -2.81 2.89
CA ARG A 391 18.01 -2.07 3.48
C ARG A 391 18.07 -0.60 3.04
N SER A 392 17.73 -0.31 1.77
CA SER A 392 17.75 1.06 1.25
C SER A 392 16.71 1.94 1.93
N MET A 393 15.54 1.39 2.24
CA MET A 393 14.52 2.10 3.00
C MET A 393 14.96 2.34 4.45
N VAL A 394 15.55 1.34 5.10
CA VAL A 394 16.06 1.48 6.47
C VAL A 394 17.12 2.57 6.56
N ARG A 395 18.12 2.57 5.65
CA ARG A 395 19.15 3.62 5.64
C ARG A 395 18.59 5.00 5.31
N THR A 396 17.66 5.10 4.36
CA THR A 396 16.99 6.38 4.05
C THR A 396 16.23 6.92 5.28
N GLN A 397 15.53 6.04 6.01
CA GLN A 397 14.87 6.40 7.25
C GLN A 397 15.87 6.85 8.31
N ALA A 398 16.95 6.11 8.51
CA ALA A 398 17.99 6.39 9.49
C ALA A 398 18.71 7.72 9.21
N LYS A 399 18.96 8.03 7.94
CA LYS A 399 19.59 9.29 7.53
C LYS A 399 18.81 10.51 7.99
N GLY A 400 17.46 10.44 7.93
CA GLY A 400 16.57 11.49 8.40
C GLY A 400 16.61 12.80 7.59
N LEU A 401 15.68 13.69 7.90
CA LEU A 401 15.56 15.01 7.26
C LEU A 401 15.90 16.10 8.28
N VAL A 402 16.73 17.05 7.88
CA VAL A 402 17.16 18.17 8.73
C VAL A 402 16.08 19.24 8.79
N PRO A 403 15.50 19.55 9.96
CA PRO A 403 14.47 20.55 10.11
C PRO A 403 15.05 21.98 10.14
N ASN A 404 14.49 22.87 9.36
CA ASN A 404 14.75 24.32 9.47
C ASN A 404 13.90 24.91 10.60
N THR A 405 14.42 24.87 11.82
CA THR A 405 13.70 25.31 13.03
C THR A 405 13.25 26.76 12.95
N ALA A 406 14.07 27.65 12.36
CA ALA A 406 13.72 29.06 12.20
C ALA A 406 12.49 29.23 11.28
N MET A 407 12.47 28.52 10.15
CA MET A 407 11.36 28.52 9.20
C MET A 407 10.10 27.90 9.80
N ILE A 408 10.21 26.82 10.56
CA ILE A 408 9.07 26.19 11.25
C ILE A 408 8.40 27.18 12.20
N VAL A 409 9.19 27.91 13.01
CA VAL A 409 8.68 28.92 13.94
C VAL A 409 8.04 30.10 13.19
N GLN A 410 8.68 30.55 12.11
CA GLN A 410 8.17 31.64 11.27
C GLN A 410 6.83 31.28 10.63
N LEU A 411 6.73 30.11 9.99
CA LEU A 411 5.50 29.62 9.35
C LEU A 411 4.39 29.40 10.37
N SER A 412 4.72 28.88 11.56
CA SER A 412 3.73 28.72 12.63
C SER A 412 3.08 30.04 13.02
N LYS A 413 3.89 31.11 13.15
CA LYS A 413 3.40 32.45 13.49
C LYS A 413 2.59 33.07 12.36
N SER A 414 3.08 32.96 11.13
CA SER A 414 2.40 33.53 9.94
C SER A 414 1.03 32.88 9.72
N LEU A 415 0.97 31.55 9.68
CA LEU A 415 -0.29 30.81 9.48
C LEU A 415 -1.29 31.10 10.60
N ALA A 416 -0.85 31.19 11.85
CA ALA A 416 -1.70 31.55 12.97
C ALA A 416 -2.24 32.99 12.87
N ALA A 417 -1.40 33.93 12.45
CA ALA A 417 -1.80 35.32 12.24
C ALA A 417 -2.84 35.45 11.12
N ASP A 418 -2.64 34.77 9.99
CA ASP A 418 -3.57 34.76 8.87
C ASP A 418 -4.93 34.17 9.25
N MET A 419 -4.92 33.08 10.04
CA MET A 419 -6.14 32.48 10.58
C MET A 419 -6.89 33.47 11.49
N ALA A 420 -6.19 34.09 12.43
CA ALA A 420 -6.77 35.08 13.33
C ALA A 420 -7.36 36.27 12.58
N ALA A 421 -6.66 36.78 11.57
CA ALA A 421 -7.15 37.86 10.72
C ALA A 421 -8.42 37.46 9.91
N ALA A 422 -8.44 36.24 9.37
CA ALA A 422 -9.61 35.72 8.67
C ALA A 422 -10.80 35.50 9.62
N GLU A 423 -10.60 34.94 10.80
CA GLU A 423 -11.63 34.77 11.83
C GLU A 423 -12.17 36.12 12.31
N ALA A 424 -11.33 37.13 12.49
CA ALA A 424 -11.76 38.47 12.84
C ALA A 424 -12.64 39.11 11.74
N LYS A 425 -12.28 38.94 10.47
CA LYS A 425 -13.10 39.38 9.34
C LYS A 425 -14.46 38.67 9.29
N ILE A 426 -14.49 37.37 9.54
CA ILE A 426 -15.73 36.59 9.64
C ILE A 426 -16.59 37.12 10.79
N ALA A 427 -16.01 37.25 11.98
CA ALA A 427 -16.74 37.68 13.20
C ALA A 427 -17.29 39.10 13.12
N THR A 428 -16.66 39.99 12.33
CA THR A 428 -17.17 41.36 12.11
C THR A 428 -18.24 41.44 11.03
N ASN A 429 -18.42 40.41 10.23
CA ASN A 429 -19.40 40.40 9.13
C ASN A 429 -20.85 40.43 9.65
N GLY A 430 -21.69 41.33 9.12
CA GLY A 430 -23.05 41.51 9.55
C GLY A 430 -23.93 40.28 9.39
N ASN A 431 -23.79 39.54 8.29
CA ASN A 431 -24.55 38.33 8.03
C ASN A 431 -24.19 37.21 9.01
N VAL A 432 -22.94 37.09 9.37
CA VAL A 432 -22.46 36.12 10.38
C VAL A 432 -23.03 36.47 11.75
N LYS A 433 -23.00 37.74 12.16
CA LYS A 433 -23.58 38.21 13.42
C LYS A 433 -25.09 37.94 13.48
N ALA A 434 -25.82 38.22 12.41
CA ALA A 434 -27.24 37.92 12.33
C ALA A 434 -27.55 36.42 12.47
N TRP A 435 -26.75 35.59 11.80
CA TRP A 435 -26.82 34.12 11.89
C TRP A 435 -26.55 33.64 13.33
N GLU A 436 -25.50 34.19 14.00
CA GLU A 436 -25.13 33.84 15.38
C GLU A 436 -26.26 34.22 16.36
N GLN A 437 -26.84 35.42 16.21
CA GLN A 437 -27.95 35.86 17.03
C GLN A 437 -29.18 34.97 16.86
N LYS A 438 -29.53 34.65 15.62
CA LYS A 438 -30.68 33.78 15.30
C LYS A 438 -30.53 32.39 15.90
N ARG A 439 -29.31 31.84 15.91
CA ARG A 439 -29.02 30.45 16.37
C ARG A 439 -28.53 30.37 17.81
N GLN A 440 -28.32 31.47 18.47
CA GLN A 440 -27.73 31.56 19.82
C GLN A 440 -26.42 30.76 19.93
N LYS A 441 -25.61 30.80 18.86
CA LYS A 441 -24.40 29.99 18.71
C LYS A 441 -23.31 30.74 17.94
N LYS A 442 -22.07 30.63 18.37
CA LYS A 442 -20.91 31.17 17.62
C LYS A 442 -20.69 30.41 16.32
N PHE A 443 -20.48 31.15 15.24
CA PHE A 443 -20.15 30.59 13.94
C PHE A 443 -18.73 29.97 13.97
N LYS A 444 -18.61 28.76 13.46
CA LYS A 444 -17.33 28.04 13.35
C LYS A 444 -16.97 27.82 11.88
N PRO A 445 -15.94 28.49 11.35
CA PRO A 445 -15.48 28.30 9.95
C PRO A 445 -15.09 26.84 9.64
N THR A 446 -14.63 26.12 10.67
CA THR A 446 -14.26 24.71 10.57
C THR A 446 -15.43 23.73 10.58
N SER A 447 -16.64 24.18 10.95
CA SER A 447 -17.84 23.35 10.94
C SER A 447 -18.51 23.36 9.56
N PRO A 448 -18.52 22.22 8.81
CA PRO A 448 -19.22 22.16 7.52
C PRO A 448 -20.71 22.51 7.64
N THR A 449 -21.34 22.17 8.75
CA THR A 449 -22.75 22.46 9.00
C THR A 449 -23.00 23.95 9.15
N ASP A 450 -22.19 24.66 9.95
CA ASP A 450 -22.37 26.10 10.20
C ASP A 450 -22.16 26.89 8.89
N VAL A 451 -21.10 26.53 8.14
CA VAL A 451 -20.80 27.18 6.85
C VAL A 451 -21.91 26.90 5.84
N LYS A 452 -22.35 25.65 5.72
CA LYS A 452 -23.48 25.28 4.85
C LYS A 452 -24.75 26.08 5.19
N ASP A 453 -25.13 26.10 6.45
CA ASP A 453 -26.37 26.73 6.88
C ASP A 453 -26.35 28.25 6.68
N LEU A 454 -25.23 28.90 6.96
CA LEU A 454 -25.04 30.33 6.68
C LEU A 454 -25.17 30.64 5.19
N LEU A 455 -24.41 29.92 4.34
CA LEU A 455 -24.37 30.21 2.91
C LEU A 455 -25.69 29.88 2.20
N ILE A 456 -26.43 28.87 2.64
CA ILE A 456 -27.79 28.61 2.14
C ILE A 456 -28.73 29.73 2.51
N GLU A 457 -28.68 30.24 3.75
CA GLU A 457 -29.50 31.40 4.16
C GLU A 457 -29.18 32.68 3.37
N LEU A 458 -27.96 32.82 2.91
CA LEU A 458 -27.49 33.92 2.06
C LEU A 458 -27.81 33.74 0.57
N GLY A 459 -28.45 32.64 0.18
CA GLY A 459 -28.90 32.40 -1.19
C GLY A 459 -27.91 31.64 -2.09
N TYR A 460 -26.77 31.16 -1.58
CA TYR A 460 -25.78 30.42 -2.37
C TYR A 460 -26.10 28.93 -2.53
N LYS A 461 -27.32 28.51 -2.27
CA LYS A 461 -27.77 27.11 -2.29
C LYS A 461 -27.39 26.37 -3.57
N ASP A 462 -27.63 27.00 -4.73
CA ASP A 462 -27.42 26.36 -6.03
C ASP A 462 -25.92 26.18 -6.34
N GLN A 463 -25.07 27.11 -5.92
CA GLN A 463 -23.61 27.03 -6.07
C GLN A 463 -22.98 25.94 -5.19
N MET A 464 -23.64 25.58 -4.10
CA MET A 464 -23.19 24.57 -3.15
C MET A 464 -23.62 23.15 -3.53
N LEU A 465 -24.50 22.99 -4.51
CA LEU A 465 -25.06 21.68 -4.86
C LEU A 465 -24.09 20.86 -5.73
N VAL A 466 -23.62 19.77 -5.19
CA VAL A 466 -22.78 18.79 -5.91
C VAL A 466 -23.53 17.45 -5.96
N GLY A 467 -24.05 17.13 -7.14
CA GLY A 467 -24.95 15.98 -7.31
C GLY A 467 -26.25 16.17 -6.54
N LYS A 468 -26.47 15.39 -5.49
CA LYS A 468 -27.66 15.46 -4.62
C LYS A 468 -27.37 16.01 -3.22
N LYS A 469 -26.16 16.49 -2.96
CA LYS A 469 -25.73 16.95 -1.62
C LYS A 469 -25.15 18.36 -1.68
N TYR A 470 -25.29 19.11 -0.59
CA TYR A 470 -24.61 20.39 -0.43
C TYR A 470 -23.20 20.17 0.08
N SER A 471 -22.23 20.77 -0.61
CA SER A 471 -20.80 20.68 -0.26
C SER A 471 -20.28 22.02 0.27
N THR A 472 -19.31 21.96 1.17
CA THR A 472 -18.52 23.11 1.66
C THR A 472 -17.04 22.86 1.45
N GLU A 473 -16.72 22.02 0.47
CA GLU A 473 -15.33 21.74 0.06
C GLU A 473 -14.72 22.95 -0.67
N GLU A 474 -13.40 22.98 -0.77
CA GLU A 474 -12.65 24.09 -1.36
C GLU A 474 -13.16 24.46 -2.76
N GLU A 475 -13.38 23.47 -3.64
CA GLU A 475 -13.84 23.64 -5.02
C GLU A 475 -15.20 24.37 -5.14
N VAL A 476 -16.01 24.30 -4.09
CA VAL A 476 -17.31 24.96 -4.00
C VAL A 476 -17.15 26.34 -3.39
N LEU A 477 -16.48 26.44 -2.25
CA LEU A 477 -16.35 27.71 -1.52
C LEU A 477 -15.56 28.77 -2.28
N VAL A 478 -14.61 28.37 -3.11
CA VAL A 478 -13.81 29.30 -3.94
C VAL A 478 -14.68 30.08 -4.92
N LYS A 479 -15.82 29.51 -5.36
CA LYS A 479 -16.78 30.11 -6.31
C LYS A 479 -17.79 31.04 -5.64
N ILE A 480 -17.79 31.11 -4.31
CA ILE A 480 -18.72 31.92 -3.53
C ILE A 480 -18.07 33.22 -3.14
N ASP A 481 -18.50 34.31 -3.75
CA ASP A 481 -18.03 35.66 -3.43
C ASP A 481 -18.71 36.19 -2.16
N HIS A 482 -18.29 35.67 -1.01
CA HIS A 482 -18.75 36.14 0.29
C HIS A 482 -17.64 36.03 1.34
N PRO A 483 -17.43 37.08 2.19
CA PRO A 483 -16.32 37.09 3.17
C PRO A 483 -16.28 35.89 4.11
N ALA A 484 -17.42 35.31 4.47
CA ALA A 484 -17.47 34.11 5.30
C ALA A 484 -16.96 32.87 4.55
N ALA A 485 -17.23 32.74 3.24
CA ALA A 485 -16.72 31.65 2.42
C ALA A 485 -15.22 31.78 2.24
N GLN A 486 -14.74 32.95 1.84
CA GLN A 486 -13.32 33.25 1.63
C GLN A 486 -12.51 33.13 2.93
N GLY A 487 -13.02 33.67 4.03
CA GLY A 487 -12.40 33.51 5.34
C GLY A 487 -12.37 32.05 5.81
N THR A 488 -13.42 31.28 5.53
CA THR A 488 -13.46 29.83 5.84
C THR A 488 -12.37 29.08 5.10
N LEU A 489 -12.14 29.38 3.83
CA LEU A 489 -11.04 28.77 3.04
C LEU A 489 -9.68 29.01 3.67
N ILE A 490 -9.39 30.27 4.07
CA ILE A 490 -8.12 30.64 4.72
C ILE A 490 -7.98 29.87 6.05
N VAL A 491 -9.00 29.90 6.90
CA VAL A 491 -8.95 29.24 8.21
C VAL A 491 -8.73 27.74 8.06
N ARG A 492 -9.48 27.06 7.21
CA ARG A 492 -9.36 25.60 7.02
C ARG A 492 -8.02 25.21 6.38
N SER A 493 -7.59 25.93 5.35
CA SER A 493 -6.31 25.71 4.70
C SER A 493 -5.15 25.87 5.68
N ASN A 494 -5.09 26.99 6.38
CA ASN A 494 -4.00 27.28 7.30
C ASN A 494 -4.03 26.37 8.53
N GLN A 495 -5.22 26.01 9.03
CA GLN A 495 -5.35 25.02 10.10
C GLN A 495 -4.79 23.65 9.70
N LYS A 496 -5.07 23.20 8.47
CA LYS A 496 -4.51 21.96 7.93
C LYS A 496 -2.99 22.07 7.78
N LEU A 497 -2.49 23.14 7.19
CA LEU A 497 -1.06 23.38 7.01
C LEU A 497 -0.32 23.41 8.36
N LEU A 498 -0.84 24.18 9.30
CA LEU A 498 -0.29 24.30 10.64
C LEU A 498 -0.31 22.97 11.38
N GLY A 499 -1.46 22.30 11.44
CA GLY A 499 -1.63 21.06 12.20
C GLY A 499 -0.91 19.85 11.61
N THR A 500 -0.81 19.77 10.28
CA THR A 500 -0.22 18.60 9.62
C THR A 500 1.28 18.75 9.34
N PHE A 501 1.71 19.94 8.93
CA PHE A 501 3.05 20.14 8.37
C PHE A 501 3.98 21.04 9.19
N VAL A 502 3.48 21.79 10.19
CA VAL A 502 4.30 22.76 10.93
C VAL A 502 4.32 22.45 12.43
N ALA A 503 3.17 22.43 13.09
CA ALA A 503 3.10 22.26 14.54
C ALA A 503 3.72 20.96 15.08
N PRO A 504 3.64 19.81 14.36
CA PRO A 504 4.29 18.59 14.82
C PRO A 504 5.81 18.68 14.92
N TYR A 505 6.44 19.61 14.21
CA TYR A 505 7.89 19.82 14.13
C TYR A 505 8.39 21.01 14.95
N LEU A 506 7.51 21.69 15.70
CA LEU A 506 7.94 22.66 16.70
C LEU A 506 8.71 21.94 17.83
N PRO A 507 9.57 22.64 18.60
CA PRO A 507 10.23 22.05 19.77
C PRO A 507 9.27 21.41 20.79
N THR A 508 8.03 21.86 20.80
CA THR A 508 6.93 21.31 21.61
C THR A 508 6.13 20.22 20.91
N GLY A 509 6.46 19.92 19.66
CA GLY A 509 5.78 18.91 18.83
C GLY A 509 6.28 17.48 19.15
N ASN A 510 5.76 16.52 18.43
CA ASN A 510 6.01 15.09 18.65
C ASN A 510 6.65 14.37 17.45
N ARG A 511 7.13 15.11 16.43
CA ARG A 511 7.69 14.56 15.19
C ARG A 511 9.18 14.83 15.00
N LEU A 512 9.82 15.52 15.96
CA LEU A 512 11.27 15.58 16.05
C LEU A 512 11.74 14.49 17.00
N TYR A 513 12.67 13.68 16.53
CA TYR A 513 13.26 12.61 17.33
C TYR A 513 14.37 13.11 18.23
N ALA A 514 14.96 12.22 19.05
CA ALA A 514 15.96 12.60 20.04
C ALA A 514 17.26 13.16 19.43
N ASP A 515 17.57 12.79 18.19
CA ASP A 515 18.69 13.30 17.40
C ASP A 515 18.41 14.64 16.70
N GLY A 516 17.20 15.18 16.84
CA GLY A 516 16.77 16.43 16.21
C GLY A 516 16.34 16.31 14.75
N LEU A 517 16.24 15.10 14.20
CA LEU A 517 15.86 14.84 12.81
C LEU A 517 14.39 14.43 12.68
N ILE A 518 13.93 14.41 11.44
CA ILE A 518 12.61 13.91 11.04
C ILE A 518 12.83 12.59 10.29
N HIS A 519 12.31 11.48 10.82
CA HIS A 519 12.43 10.15 10.21
C HIS A 519 11.07 9.70 9.65
N SER A 520 10.91 9.80 8.33
CA SER A 520 9.75 9.23 7.63
C SER A 520 9.85 7.71 7.57
N ASN A 521 8.74 7.02 7.75
CA ASN A 521 8.67 5.58 7.56
C ASN A 521 8.32 5.27 6.10
N PHE A 522 9.19 4.56 5.38
CA PHE A 522 8.95 4.10 4.02
C PHE A 522 8.53 2.63 3.99
N ASN A 523 7.58 2.29 3.09
CA ASN A 523 7.11 0.92 2.96
C ASN A 523 6.73 0.61 1.51
N HIS A 524 7.28 -0.46 0.94
CA HIS A 524 7.05 -0.93 -0.42
C HIS A 524 6.00 -2.06 -0.52
N LEU A 525 5.59 -2.62 0.62
CA LEU A 525 4.59 -3.70 0.68
C LEU A 525 3.16 -3.17 0.89
N VAL A 526 2.96 -1.86 0.74
CA VAL A 526 1.72 -1.16 1.07
C VAL A 526 0.88 -0.87 -0.16
N THR A 527 1.53 -0.38 -1.22
CA THR A 527 0.83 0.00 -2.43
C THR A 527 0.68 -1.17 -3.38
N ILE A 528 -0.40 -1.17 -4.15
CA ILE A 528 -0.67 -2.24 -5.10
C ILE A 528 0.20 -2.15 -6.37
N THR A 529 0.84 -1.02 -6.59
CA THR A 529 1.78 -0.78 -7.70
C THR A 529 3.23 -0.88 -7.25
N THR A 530 3.49 -1.35 -6.03
CA THR A 530 4.83 -1.44 -5.41
C THR A 530 5.58 -0.11 -5.27
N ARG A 531 4.93 1.03 -5.56
CA ARG A 531 5.47 2.35 -5.22
C ARG A 531 5.69 2.43 -3.72
N LEU A 532 6.77 3.09 -3.31
CA LEU A 532 6.95 3.40 -1.89
C LEU A 532 5.78 4.22 -1.36
N ALA A 533 5.29 3.85 -0.21
CA ALA A 533 4.44 4.69 0.62
C ALA A 533 5.26 5.29 1.74
N SER A 534 4.88 6.46 2.20
CA SER A 534 5.53 7.14 3.31
C SER A 534 4.49 7.49 4.37
N GLU A 535 4.84 7.29 5.63
CA GLU A 535 3.99 7.59 6.78
C GLU A 535 4.83 8.04 7.97
N ASP A 536 4.23 8.69 8.92
CA ASP A 536 4.80 9.13 10.19
C ASP A 536 6.18 9.84 10.14
N PRO A 537 6.32 10.93 9.38
CA PRO A 537 5.34 11.64 8.58
C PRO A 537 5.25 11.15 7.12
N ASN A 538 4.10 11.40 6.46
CA ASN A 538 4.01 11.16 5.01
C ASN A 538 4.73 12.29 4.25
N ALA A 539 6.01 12.12 3.98
CA ALA A 539 6.84 13.11 3.29
C ALA A 539 6.49 13.21 1.79
N GLN A 540 5.86 12.19 1.20
CA GLN A 540 5.47 12.19 -0.21
C GLN A 540 4.26 13.09 -0.52
N ASN A 541 3.47 13.45 0.50
CA ASN A 541 2.25 14.25 0.35
C ASN A 541 2.41 15.72 0.73
N TRP A 542 3.63 16.21 0.90
CA TRP A 542 3.86 17.61 1.21
C TRP A 542 3.57 18.49 0.00
N PRO A 543 2.96 19.68 0.20
CA PRO A 543 2.53 20.57 -0.89
C PRO A 543 3.65 20.86 -1.89
N LYS A 544 3.42 20.62 -3.19
CA LYS A 544 4.41 20.82 -4.27
C LYS A 544 4.12 22.08 -5.13
N ARG A 545 2.84 22.46 -5.22
CA ARG A 545 2.40 23.56 -6.09
C ARG A 545 1.89 24.74 -5.27
N LYS A 546 0.71 24.61 -4.67
CA LYS A 546 0.12 25.60 -3.76
C LYS A 546 0.76 25.39 -2.38
N ASN A 547 1.18 26.47 -1.70
CA ASN A 547 1.86 26.42 -0.39
C ASN A 547 3.21 25.66 -0.41
N ARG A 548 3.95 25.76 -1.51
CA ARG A 548 5.27 25.11 -1.66
C ARG A 548 6.26 25.54 -0.57
N GLU A 549 6.11 26.74 0.00
CA GLU A 549 6.92 27.26 1.09
C GLU A 549 6.95 26.37 2.34
N ILE A 550 5.92 25.53 2.53
CA ILE A 550 5.91 24.52 3.60
C ILE A 550 7.11 23.57 3.51
N ARG A 551 7.58 23.25 2.29
CA ARG A 551 8.77 22.39 2.11
C ARG A 551 10.06 23.05 2.59
N ASN A 552 10.09 24.37 2.79
CA ASN A 552 11.27 25.07 3.32
C ASN A 552 11.56 24.73 4.79
N ILE A 553 10.69 24.02 5.47
CA ILE A 553 10.99 23.46 6.79
C ILE A 553 12.01 22.31 6.75
N ILE A 554 12.34 21.80 5.56
CA ILE A 554 13.46 20.88 5.35
C ILE A 554 14.59 21.65 4.68
N CYS A 555 15.77 21.66 5.29
CA CYS A 555 16.96 22.30 4.75
C CYS A 555 18.13 21.32 4.64
N SER A 556 19.16 21.74 3.91
CA SER A 556 20.43 21.03 3.89
C SER A 556 21.18 21.20 5.23
N PRO A 557 22.00 20.22 5.61
CA PRO A 557 23.03 20.43 6.64
C PRO A 557 23.97 21.58 6.24
N GLU A 558 24.74 22.07 7.23
CA GLU A 558 25.80 23.04 6.98
C GLU A 558 26.79 22.51 5.92
N ASP A 559 27.26 23.37 5.04
CA ASP A 559 28.15 23.06 3.91
C ASP A 559 27.62 22.04 2.90
N CYS A 560 26.34 21.73 2.92
CA CYS A 560 25.67 20.86 1.96
C CYS A 560 24.64 21.63 1.11
N ILE A 561 24.22 21.00 0.03
CA ILE A 561 23.04 21.33 -0.77
C ILE A 561 22.05 20.16 -0.77
N ILE A 562 20.79 20.45 -1.07
CA ILE A 562 19.82 19.44 -1.45
C ILE A 562 19.88 19.27 -2.96
N ALA A 563 20.06 18.03 -3.42
CA ALA A 563 19.94 17.63 -4.82
C ALA A 563 18.76 16.65 -4.96
N SER A 564 17.82 16.98 -5.84
CA SER A 564 16.64 16.18 -6.17
C SER A 564 16.78 15.72 -7.61
N LEU A 565 16.78 14.42 -7.83
CA LEU A 565 16.98 13.77 -9.14
C LEU A 565 15.68 13.00 -9.50
N ASP A 566 14.87 13.57 -10.41
CA ASP A 566 13.56 13.07 -10.82
C ASP A 566 13.65 12.35 -12.19
N TYR A 567 13.03 11.19 -12.32
CA TYR A 567 12.98 10.46 -13.58
C TYR A 567 12.07 11.14 -14.61
N GLY A 568 12.66 11.71 -15.66
CA GLY A 568 11.95 12.43 -16.71
C GLY A 568 11.04 11.51 -17.55
N GLN A 569 9.72 11.67 -17.41
CA GLN A 569 8.70 10.93 -18.17
C GLN A 569 8.83 9.39 -18.08
N ILE A 570 9.23 8.82 -16.95
CA ILE A 570 9.54 7.40 -16.83
C ILE A 570 8.35 6.49 -17.25
N GLU A 571 7.12 6.84 -16.88
CA GLU A 571 5.94 6.05 -17.26
C GLU A 571 5.73 6.00 -18.78
N ALA A 572 5.95 7.12 -19.49
CA ALA A 572 5.87 7.17 -20.97
C ALA A 572 6.98 6.33 -21.62
N ARG A 573 8.18 6.34 -21.04
CA ARG A 573 9.32 5.55 -21.51
C ARG A 573 9.06 4.06 -21.33
N ILE A 574 8.60 3.64 -20.15
CA ILE A 574 8.26 2.24 -19.86
C ILE A 574 7.10 1.78 -20.75
N LEU A 575 6.08 2.62 -20.99
CA LEU A 575 5.02 2.27 -21.91
C LEU A 575 5.52 2.06 -23.34
N ALA A 576 6.39 2.94 -23.83
CA ALA A 576 7.00 2.81 -25.15
C ALA A 576 7.74 1.49 -25.31
N MET A 577 8.43 1.06 -24.27
CA MET A 577 9.17 -0.22 -24.21
C MET A 577 8.21 -1.41 -24.09
N ALA A 578 7.27 -1.38 -23.16
CA ALA A 578 6.29 -2.45 -22.94
C ALA A 578 5.42 -2.71 -24.18
N ALA A 579 4.97 -1.64 -24.83
CA ALA A 579 4.18 -1.70 -26.06
C ALA A 579 5.02 -1.91 -27.31
N LYS A 580 6.35 -1.83 -27.25
CA LYS A 580 7.28 -1.82 -28.41
C LYS A 580 6.85 -0.78 -29.46
N ALA A 581 6.43 0.41 -29.00
CA ALA A 581 5.85 1.46 -29.81
C ALA A 581 6.94 2.24 -30.55
N LYS A 582 7.25 1.85 -31.78
CA LYS A 582 8.41 2.31 -32.55
C LYS A 582 8.49 3.82 -32.70
N ARG A 583 7.36 4.47 -33.03
CA ARG A 583 7.33 5.93 -33.17
C ARG A 583 7.55 6.63 -31.82
N LEU A 584 6.89 6.17 -30.76
CA LEU A 584 7.05 6.74 -29.43
C LEU A 584 8.49 6.57 -28.92
N GLN A 585 9.10 5.39 -29.14
CA GLN A 585 10.49 5.16 -28.82
C GLN A 585 11.41 6.14 -29.55
N LYS A 586 11.24 6.32 -30.87
CA LYS A 586 12.03 7.28 -31.67
C LYS A 586 11.87 8.72 -31.17
N GLU A 587 10.65 9.13 -30.83
CA GLU A 587 10.35 10.45 -30.30
C GLU A 587 11.04 10.68 -28.95
N LEU A 588 10.99 9.69 -28.04
CA LEU A 588 11.66 9.75 -26.75
C LEU A 588 13.20 9.73 -26.85
N TRP A 589 13.75 9.01 -27.85
CA TRP A 589 15.16 9.08 -28.20
C TRP A 589 15.57 10.48 -28.67
N GLY A 590 14.73 11.14 -29.46
CA GLY A 590 14.93 12.53 -29.90
C GLY A 590 14.69 13.58 -28.83
N GLY A 591 14.43 13.19 -27.57
CA GLY A 591 14.19 14.13 -26.48
C GLY A 591 12.81 14.82 -26.52
N LEU A 592 11.84 14.29 -27.29
CA LEU A 592 10.52 14.88 -27.40
C LEU A 592 9.79 14.84 -26.05
N ASP A 593 9.30 15.98 -25.62
CA ASP A 593 8.29 16.04 -24.55
C ASP A 593 6.92 15.76 -25.14
N ILE A 594 6.45 14.50 -25.01
CA ILE A 594 5.16 14.06 -25.54
C ILE A 594 3.99 14.90 -25.00
N HIS A 595 4.08 15.32 -23.73
CA HIS A 595 3.02 16.12 -23.13
C HIS A 595 2.98 17.53 -23.71
N ALA A 596 4.13 18.14 -23.92
CA ALA A 596 4.26 19.44 -24.61
C ALA A 596 3.77 19.38 -26.06
N TYR A 597 4.13 18.31 -26.80
CA TYR A 597 3.68 18.10 -28.16
C TYR A 597 2.15 18.08 -28.28
N TRP A 598 1.48 17.25 -27.47
CA TRP A 598 0.02 17.16 -27.48
C TRP A 598 -0.66 18.40 -26.92
N THR A 599 -0.02 19.13 -25.98
CA THR A 599 -0.52 20.43 -25.51
C THR A 599 -0.63 21.44 -26.64
N GLN A 600 0.39 21.52 -27.47
CA GLN A 600 0.37 22.41 -28.63
C GLN A 600 -0.77 22.05 -29.58
N ARG A 601 -0.99 20.75 -29.86
CA ARG A 601 -2.11 20.26 -30.72
C ARG A 601 -3.49 20.67 -30.18
N PHE A 602 -3.69 20.60 -28.85
CA PHE A 602 -4.94 21.08 -28.24
C PHE A 602 -5.08 22.60 -28.31
N LEU A 603 -4.04 23.34 -28.07
CA LEU A 603 -4.06 24.81 -28.20
C LEU A 603 -4.36 25.26 -29.65
N ASP A 604 -3.85 24.52 -30.63
CA ASP A 604 -4.08 24.83 -32.06
C ASP A 604 -5.51 24.49 -32.52
N LYS A 605 -6.10 23.37 -32.01
CA LYS A 605 -7.40 22.85 -32.48
C LYS A 605 -8.59 23.21 -31.58
N ALA A 606 -8.37 23.64 -30.39
CA ALA A 606 -9.39 24.06 -29.44
C ALA A 606 -9.12 25.50 -28.94
N PRO A 607 -9.43 26.53 -29.78
CA PRO A 607 -9.10 27.92 -29.47
C PRO A 607 -9.59 28.41 -28.11
N GLY A 608 -10.79 27.99 -27.65
CA GLY A 608 -11.36 28.35 -26.35
C GLY A 608 -10.72 27.66 -25.16
N TRP A 609 -9.89 26.64 -25.40
CA TRP A 609 -9.21 25.92 -24.31
C TRP A 609 -8.17 26.78 -23.60
N LYS A 610 -7.53 27.69 -24.34
CA LYS A 610 -6.60 28.64 -23.73
C LYS A 610 -7.29 29.55 -22.73
N ASP A 611 -8.49 30.05 -23.08
CA ASP A 611 -9.27 30.93 -22.20
C ASP A 611 -9.74 30.17 -20.95
N TYR A 612 -10.17 28.91 -21.12
CA TYR A 612 -10.45 28.00 -20.00
C TYR A 612 -9.25 27.85 -19.07
N LEU A 613 -8.02 27.60 -19.57
CA LEU A 613 -6.81 27.47 -18.75
C LEU A 613 -6.52 28.76 -17.96
N ILE A 614 -6.74 29.93 -18.57
CA ILE A 614 -6.55 31.24 -17.93
C ILE A 614 -7.57 31.42 -16.79
N GLU A 615 -8.84 31.16 -17.05
CA GLU A 615 -9.94 31.37 -16.11
C GLU A 615 -9.94 30.36 -14.97
N GLU A 616 -9.85 29.07 -15.27
CA GLU A 616 -9.94 27.99 -14.27
C GLU A 616 -8.72 27.95 -13.34
N PHE A 617 -7.52 28.26 -13.85
CA PHE A 617 -6.27 28.21 -13.08
C PHE A 617 -5.75 29.59 -12.66
N GLU A 618 -6.54 30.65 -12.87
CA GLU A 618 -6.20 32.05 -12.50
C GLU A 618 -4.81 32.48 -13.01
N VAL A 619 -4.47 32.10 -14.26
CA VAL A 619 -3.17 32.39 -14.88
C VAL A 619 -3.21 33.78 -15.51
N ASP A 620 -2.15 34.58 -15.34
CA ASP A 620 -2.03 35.87 -16.05
C ASP A 620 -2.11 35.63 -17.57
N PRO A 621 -3.06 36.25 -18.28
CA PRO A 621 -3.22 36.12 -19.73
C PRO A 621 -1.96 36.51 -20.53
N LYS A 622 -1.06 37.28 -19.92
CA LYS A 622 0.21 37.71 -20.54
C LYS A 622 1.32 36.69 -20.34
N ASP A 623 1.23 35.81 -19.33
CA ASP A 623 2.23 34.77 -19.05
C ASP A 623 2.00 33.54 -19.92
N LYS A 624 2.43 33.64 -21.19
CA LYS A 624 2.33 32.54 -22.16
C LYS A 624 3.04 31.26 -21.66
N LYS A 625 4.13 31.40 -20.92
CA LYS A 625 4.91 30.26 -20.41
C LYS A 625 4.14 29.51 -19.33
N LEU A 626 3.48 30.24 -18.42
CA LEU A 626 2.67 29.64 -17.38
C LEU A 626 1.40 28.99 -17.95
N ILE A 627 0.73 29.65 -18.93
CA ILE A 627 -0.43 29.07 -19.64
C ILE A 627 -0.05 27.74 -20.28
N PHE A 628 1.07 27.70 -21.02
CA PHE A 628 1.53 26.46 -21.66
C PHE A 628 1.89 25.38 -20.63
N LYS A 629 2.57 25.74 -19.54
CA LYS A 629 2.93 24.82 -18.45
C LYS A 629 1.69 24.25 -17.77
N THR A 630 0.66 25.06 -17.56
CA THR A 630 -0.63 24.61 -17.02
C THR A 630 -1.32 23.64 -17.97
N GLY A 631 -1.43 24.00 -19.25
CA GLY A 631 -1.98 23.12 -20.28
C GLY A 631 -1.22 21.80 -20.41
N ARG A 632 0.12 21.83 -20.30
CA ARG A 632 0.95 20.62 -20.32
C ARG A 632 0.62 19.66 -19.18
N ASN A 633 0.34 20.20 -17.99
CA ASN A 633 -0.07 19.38 -16.84
C ASN A 633 -1.45 18.76 -17.05
N GLU A 634 -2.40 19.54 -17.60
CA GLU A 634 -3.74 19.03 -17.95
C GLU A 634 -3.67 17.94 -19.01
N ILE A 635 -2.92 18.15 -20.08
CA ILE A 635 -2.73 17.15 -21.14
C ILE A 635 -2.00 15.92 -20.62
N LYS A 636 -0.99 16.08 -19.78
CA LYS A 636 -0.30 14.94 -19.12
C LYS A 636 -1.31 13.99 -18.46
N ASN A 637 -2.18 14.53 -17.60
CA ASN A 637 -3.06 13.74 -16.77
C ASN A 637 -4.35 13.32 -17.49
N ASN A 638 -4.99 14.26 -18.19
CA ASN A 638 -6.35 14.11 -18.70
C ASN A 638 -6.42 13.71 -20.18
N TRP A 639 -5.25 13.63 -20.86
CA TRP A 639 -5.17 13.15 -22.24
C TRP A 639 -4.16 12.02 -22.40
N VAL A 640 -2.85 12.29 -22.26
CA VAL A 640 -1.80 11.31 -22.59
C VAL A 640 -1.90 10.08 -21.70
N PHE A 641 -1.81 10.24 -20.40
CA PHE A 641 -1.92 9.11 -19.47
C PHE A 641 -3.33 8.54 -19.43
N ALA A 642 -4.36 9.37 -19.48
CA ALA A 642 -5.73 8.87 -19.53
C ALA A 642 -5.96 7.96 -20.74
N SER A 643 -5.50 8.34 -21.95
CA SER A 643 -5.59 7.53 -23.16
C SER A 643 -4.74 6.26 -23.06
N PHE A 644 -3.50 6.38 -22.60
CA PHE A 644 -2.58 5.24 -22.42
C PHE A 644 -3.12 4.22 -21.40
N TYR A 645 -3.91 4.68 -20.43
CA TYR A 645 -4.57 3.81 -19.44
C TYR A 645 -6.00 3.43 -19.81
N GLY A 646 -6.41 3.65 -21.05
CA GLY A 646 -7.64 3.12 -21.63
C GLY A 646 -8.86 4.05 -21.56
N SER A 647 -8.68 5.33 -21.26
CA SER A 647 -9.76 6.32 -21.38
C SER A 647 -10.11 6.57 -22.85
N VAL A 648 -11.38 6.86 -23.12
CA VAL A 648 -11.86 7.20 -24.44
C VAL A 648 -11.85 8.73 -24.66
N PRO A 649 -11.76 9.22 -25.90
CA PRO A 649 -11.70 10.66 -26.19
C PRO A 649 -12.84 11.47 -25.57
N GLU A 650 -14.05 10.92 -25.53
CA GLU A 650 -15.23 11.57 -24.92
C GLU A 650 -15.06 11.82 -23.42
N ALA A 651 -14.46 10.86 -22.72
CA ALA A 651 -14.15 11.03 -21.28
C ALA A 651 -13.05 12.07 -21.08
N CYS A 652 -12.03 12.08 -21.94
CA CYS A 652 -10.96 13.08 -21.88
C CYS A 652 -11.49 14.48 -22.23
N ALA A 653 -12.38 14.61 -23.20
CA ALA A 653 -13.03 15.88 -23.58
C ALA A 653 -13.74 16.53 -22.37
N ALA A 654 -14.47 15.72 -21.60
CA ALA A 654 -15.16 16.20 -20.40
C ALA A 654 -14.17 16.70 -19.32
N MET A 655 -13.04 16.01 -19.13
CA MET A 655 -12.00 16.42 -18.17
C MET A 655 -11.26 17.68 -18.60
N LEU A 656 -10.97 17.80 -19.90
CA LEU A 656 -10.24 18.94 -20.48
C LEU A 656 -11.13 20.15 -20.78
N ARG A 657 -12.46 20.02 -20.67
CA ARG A 657 -13.42 21.07 -21.05
C ARG A 657 -13.29 21.50 -22.50
N VAL A 658 -13.07 20.54 -23.41
CA VAL A 658 -13.03 20.78 -24.86
C VAL A 658 -14.21 20.12 -25.56
N PRO A 659 -14.61 20.57 -26.76
CA PRO A 659 -15.63 19.89 -27.57
C PRO A 659 -15.26 18.42 -27.83
N VAL A 660 -16.25 17.55 -27.82
CA VAL A 660 -16.05 16.10 -28.02
C VAL A 660 -15.46 15.82 -29.39
N GLU A 661 -15.92 16.54 -30.42
CA GLU A 661 -15.48 16.43 -31.80
C GLU A 661 -13.96 16.72 -31.91
N VAL A 662 -13.47 17.75 -31.22
CA VAL A 662 -12.04 18.09 -31.18
C VAL A 662 -11.23 16.99 -30.52
N ALA A 663 -11.71 16.45 -29.41
CA ALA A 663 -11.04 15.37 -28.71
C ALA A 663 -11.05 14.08 -29.56
N GLN A 664 -12.11 13.80 -30.31
CA GLN A 664 -12.16 12.67 -31.24
C GLN A 664 -11.17 12.83 -32.39
N GLU A 665 -11.11 14.01 -33.01
CA GLU A 665 -10.15 14.31 -34.09
C GLU A 665 -8.70 14.15 -33.60
N ILE A 666 -8.35 14.77 -32.45
CA ILE A 666 -7.02 14.61 -31.86
C ILE A 666 -6.78 13.15 -31.44
N GLY A 667 -7.82 12.42 -31.01
CA GLY A 667 -7.80 11.02 -30.71
C GLY A 667 -7.45 10.13 -31.88
N GLU A 668 -7.94 10.42 -33.06
CA GLU A 668 -7.57 9.71 -34.29
C GLU A 668 -6.09 9.94 -34.64
N GLU A 669 -5.61 11.18 -34.53
CA GLU A 669 -4.19 11.49 -34.72
C GLU A 669 -3.31 10.77 -33.68
N PHE A 670 -3.72 10.78 -32.40
CA PHE A 670 -3.00 10.16 -31.29
C PHE A 670 -2.84 8.65 -31.49
N TRP A 671 -3.95 7.98 -31.81
CA TRP A 671 -3.93 6.53 -32.03
C TRP A 671 -3.35 6.13 -33.38
N GLY A 672 -3.38 7.01 -34.38
CA GLY A 672 -2.62 6.84 -35.62
C GLY A 672 -1.12 6.97 -35.41
N ALA A 673 -0.70 7.76 -34.42
CA ALA A 673 0.70 7.89 -34.01
C ALA A 673 1.23 6.69 -33.23
N TYR A 674 0.39 6.08 -32.35
CA TYR A 674 0.79 5.04 -31.40
C TYR A 674 -0.07 3.77 -31.48
N PRO A 675 -0.21 3.11 -32.63
CA PRO A 675 -1.10 1.96 -32.81
C PRO A 675 -0.65 0.74 -32.00
N GLU A 676 0.66 0.60 -31.74
CA GLU A 676 1.21 -0.51 -30.96
C GLU A 676 0.73 -0.47 -29.51
N VAL A 677 0.48 0.72 -28.96
CA VAL A 677 -0.03 0.86 -27.60
C VAL A 677 -1.42 0.24 -27.47
N ARG A 678 -2.32 0.44 -28.46
CA ARG A 678 -3.62 -0.24 -28.48
C ARG A 678 -3.49 -1.74 -28.56
N THR A 679 -2.59 -2.23 -29.38
CA THR A 679 -2.31 -3.67 -29.52
C THR A 679 -1.84 -4.25 -28.18
N TRP A 680 -0.92 -3.56 -27.51
CA TRP A 680 -0.44 -3.93 -26.16
C TRP A 680 -1.58 -3.93 -25.13
N GLN A 681 -2.45 -2.92 -25.11
CA GLN A 681 -3.61 -2.88 -24.21
C GLN A 681 -4.51 -4.12 -24.38
N GLN A 682 -4.75 -4.55 -25.63
CA GLN A 682 -5.53 -5.76 -25.91
C GLN A 682 -4.80 -7.03 -25.47
N GLN A 683 -3.48 -7.10 -25.63
CA GLN A 683 -2.67 -8.22 -25.17
C GLN A 683 -2.73 -8.35 -23.64
N VAL A 684 -2.56 -7.23 -22.92
CA VAL A 684 -2.68 -7.20 -21.45
C VAL A 684 -4.06 -7.69 -21.01
N LYS A 685 -5.14 -7.22 -21.64
CA LYS A 685 -6.51 -7.68 -21.37
C LYS A 685 -6.66 -9.18 -21.63
N THR A 686 -6.18 -9.67 -22.78
CA THR A 686 -6.27 -11.08 -23.16
C THR A 686 -5.51 -11.98 -22.18
N ASN A 687 -4.30 -11.59 -21.82
CA ASN A 687 -3.50 -12.31 -20.82
C ASN A 687 -4.20 -12.34 -19.45
N TYR A 688 -4.73 -11.21 -19.01
CA TYR A 688 -5.47 -11.13 -17.76
C TYR A 688 -6.71 -12.02 -17.74
N ILE A 689 -7.49 -12.07 -18.83
CA ILE A 689 -8.65 -12.96 -18.96
C ILE A 689 -8.21 -14.43 -18.78
N LYS A 690 -7.04 -14.79 -19.32
CA LYS A 690 -6.48 -16.13 -19.23
C LYS A 690 -5.94 -16.46 -17.83
N THR A 691 -5.15 -15.55 -17.24
CA THR A 691 -4.36 -15.80 -16.02
C THR A 691 -5.02 -15.32 -14.73
N GLY A 692 -5.84 -14.27 -14.78
CA GLY A 692 -6.45 -13.62 -13.63
C GLY A 692 -5.59 -12.54 -12.97
N TYR A 693 -4.44 -12.22 -13.55
CA TYR A 693 -3.56 -11.16 -13.07
C TYR A 693 -2.97 -10.37 -14.23
N CYS A 694 -2.52 -9.17 -13.94
CA CYS A 694 -1.56 -8.42 -14.77
C CYS A 694 -0.23 -8.35 -14.03
N GLU A 695 0.86 -8.19 -14.80
CA GLU A 695 2.20 -8.21 -14.20
C GLU A 695 3.09 -7.08 -14.73
N THR A 696 4.04 -6.64 -13.91
CA THR A 696 5.08 -5.67 -14.28
C THR A 696 6.14 -6.33 -15.14
N LEU A 697 7.02 -5.55 -15.77
CA LEU A 697 8.15 -6.09 -16.53
C LEU A 697 9.20 -6.79 -15.63
N PHE A 698 9.11 -6.62 -14.31
CA PHE A 698 9.89 -7.38 -13.31
C PHE A 698 9.15 -8.62 -12.80
N GLY A 699 7.97 -8.98 -13.36
CA GLY A 699 7.22 -10.17 -12.99
C GLY A 699 6.34 -10.06 -11.75
N TRP A 700 6.25 -8.91 -11.09
CA TRP A 700 5.32 -8.74 -9.97
C TRP A 700 3.86 -8.77 -10.46
N ARG A 701 3.00 -9.53 -9.77
CA ARG A 701 1.63 -9.83 -10.20
C ARG A 701 0.58 -9.12 -9.35
N ARG A 702 -0.32 -8.41 -10.01
CA ARG A 702 -1.54 -7.91 -9.39
C ARG A 702 -2.71 -8.79 -9.80
N TYR A 703 -3.32 -9.42 -8.82
CA TYR A 703 -4.51 -10.26 -9.03
C TYR A 703 -5.77 -9.40 -9.07
N GLY A 704 -6.73 -9.81 -9.91
CA GLY A 704 -8.01 -9.14 -10.09
C GLY A 704 -9.02 -9.35 -8.95
N PRO A 705 -10.25 -8.78 -9.12
CA PRO A 705 -10.77 -8.18 -10.36
C PRO A 705 -10.22 -6.77 -10.65
N CYS A 706 -9.79 -6.53 -11.89
CA CYS A 706 -9.21 -5.26 -12.33
C CYS A 706 -10.07 -4.60 -13.43
N SER A 707 -10.20 -3.29 -13.38
CA SER A 707 -10.72 -2.48 -14.48
C SER A 707 -9.68 -2.33 -15.59
N MET A 708 -10.06 -1.87 -16.78
CA MET A 708 -9.13 -1.67 -17.90
C MET A 708 -8.00 -0.69 -17.53
N ASN A 709 -8.32 0.40 -16.84
CA ASN A 709 -7.31 1.35 -16.37
C ASN A 709 -6.31 0.72 -15.39
N GLU A 710 -6.78 -0.14 -14.49
CA GLU A 710 -5.90 -0.85 -13.55
C GLU A 710 -5.01 -1.86 -14.26
N LEU A 711 -5.53 -2.54 -15.28
CA LEU A 711 -4.79 -3.50 -16.10
C LEU A 711 -3.63 -2.87 -16.87
N THR A 712 -3.86 -1.69 -17.43
CA THR A 712 -2.85 -1.00 -18.25
C THR A 712 -1.93 -0.12 -17.42
N ASN A 713 -2.40 0.42 -16.29
CA ASN A 713 -1.59 1.24 -15.39
C ASN A 713 -0.59 0.39 -14.59
N THR A 714 -1.02 -0.76 -14.05
CA THR A 714 -0.18 -1.58 -13.15
C THR A 714 1.15 -2.00 -13.76
N PRO A 715 1.23 -2.54 -14.99
CA PRO A 715 2.50 -2.89 -15.62
C PRO A 715 3.46 -1.71 -15.74
N ILE A 716 2.94 -0.54 -16.07
CA ILE A 716 3.75 0.65 -16.33
C ILE A 716 4.22 1.30 -15.03
N GLN A 717 3.27 1.64 -14.17
CA GLN A 717 3.56 2.33 -12.91
C GLN A 717 4.35 1.44 -11.95
N GLY A 718 4.03 0.13 -11.90
CA GLY A 718 4.76 -0.81 -11.07
C GLY A 718 6.20 -1.02 -11.57
N THR A 719 6.41 -1.11 -12.88
CA THR A 719 7.77 -1.19 -13.44
C THR A 719 8.57 0.07 -13.15
N ALA A 720 7.96 1.26 -13.28
CA ALA A 720 8.61 2.52 -12.91
C ALA A 720 9.06 2.51 -11.45
N ALA A 721 8.17 2.10 -10.55
CA ALA A 721 8.48 2.01 -9.12
C ALA A 721 9.63 1.02 -8.84
N HIS A 722 9.67 -0.10 -9.54
CA HIS A 722 10.76 -1.09 -9.41
C HIS A 722 12.10 -0.51 -9.87
N VAL A 723 12.14 0.23 -10.97
CA VAL A 723 13.38 0.91 -11.43
C VAL A 723 13.88 1.89 -10.37
N VAL A 724 12.99 2.74 -9.84
CA VAL A 724 13.37 3.71 -8.79
C VAL A 724 13.89 3.00 -7.54
N LEU A 725 13.20 1.96 -7.10
CA LEU A 725 13.56 1.21 -5.90
C LEU A 725 14.90 0.45 -6.07
N ASP A 726 15.14 -0.09 -7.26
CA ASP A 726 16.38 -0.78 -7.58
C ASP A 726 17.58 0.20 -7.56
N LYS A 727 17.43 1.37 -8.17
CA LYS A 727 18.47 2.40 -8.16
C LYS A 727 18.69 3.03 -6.79
N MET A 728 17.63 3.15 -6.00
CA MET A 728 17.75 3.54 -4.59
C MET A 728 18.62 2.54 -3.80
N ASP A 729 18.46 1.23 -4.04
CA ASP A 729 19.27 0.19 -3.40
C ASP A 729 20.70 0.14 -3.93
N GLU A 730 20.88 0.29 -5.24
CA GLU A 730 22.22 0.36 -5.85
C GLU A 730 23.06 1.53 -5.27
N LEU A 731 22.45 2.71 -5.15
CA LEU A 731 23.09 3.88 -4.52
C LEU A 731 23.36 3.68 -3.03
N THR A 732 22.47 2.95 -2.35
CA THR A 732 22.66 2.56 -0.95
C THR A 732 23.87 1.64 -0.79
N LEU A 733 24.05 0.67 -1.69
CA LEU A 733 25.23 -0.18 -1.72
C LEU A 733 26.50 0.62 -2.01
N CYS A 734 26.48 1.48 -3.04
CA CYS A 734 27.62 2.37 -3.34
C CYS A 734 27.97 3.24 -2.12
N SER A 735 26.96 3.76 -1.42
CA SER A 735 27.18 4.55 -0.20
C SER A 735 27.90 3.77 0.90
N TYR A 736 27.57 2.49 1.07
CA TYR A 736 28.20 1.61 2.07
C TYR A 736 29.58 1.15 1.63
N GLU A 737 29.71 0.54 0.45
CA GLU A 737 30.94 -0.08 -0.04
C GLU A 737 32.07 0.93 -0.33
N MET A 738 31.71 2.16 -0.77
CA MET A 738 32.67 3.21 -1.10
C MET A 738 32.94 4.17 0.07
N ASP A 739 32.27 3.97 1.22
CA ASP A 739 32.29 4.91 2.36
C ASP A 739 31.94 6.35 1.94
N LYS A 740 30.86 6.47 1.14
CA LYS A 740 30.33 7.73 0.61
C LYS A 740 28.92 8.00 1.12
N PRO A 741 28.75 8.47 2.35
CA PRO A 741 27.44 8.65 2.97
C PRO A 741 26.52 9.61 2.21
N GLN A 742 27.06 10.48 1.35
CA GLN A 742 26.30 11.39 0.50
C GLN A 742 25.55 10.66 -0.64
N TYR A 743 25.95 9.42 -1.02
CA TYR A 743 25.23 8.65 -2.04
C TYR A 743 23.98 7.97 -1.49
N GLN A 744 23.77 8.01 -0.17
CA GLN A 744 22.53 7.53 0.45
C GLN A 744 21.40 8.54 0.22
N PRO A 745 20.30 8.14 -0.45
CA PRO A 745 19.09 8.96 -0.53
C PRO A 745 18.56 9.32 0.87
N ILE A 746 18.08 10.53 1.02
CA ILE A 746 17.40 11.00 2.25
C ILE A 746 15.87 10.91 2.13
N LEU A 747 15.38 10.89 0.90
CA LEU A 747 13.94 10.95 0.61
C LEU A 747 13.68 10.35 -0.77
N ASN A 748 12.55 9.65 -0.89
CA ASN A 748 11.93 9.31 -2.14
C ASN A 748 10.55 9.95 -2.26
N VAL A 749 10.28 10.65 -3.35
CA VAL A 749 8.97 11.21 -3.67
C VAL A 749 8.53 10.73 -5.05
N HIS A 750 7.84 9.60 -5.11
CA HIS A 750 7.43 8.92 -6.34
C HIS A 750 8.62 8.51 -7.20
N ASP A 751 8.93 9.27 -8.24
CA ASP A 751 9.98 8.99 -9.21
C ASP A 751 11.27 9.80 -8.90
N ASP A 752 11.32 10.52 -7.78
CA ASP A 752 12.42 11.37 -7.32
C ASP A 752 13.21 10.71 -6.20
N LEU A 753 14.54 10.82 -6.27
CA LEU A 753 15.46 10.53 -5.18
C LEU A 753 16.17 11.84 -4.78
N THR A 754 16.13 12.16 -3.51
CA THR A 754 16.71 13.40 -2.95
C THR A 754 17.90 13.09 -2.06
N PHE A 755 18.93 13.94 -2.10
CA PHE A 755 20.22 13.74 -1.41
C PHE A 755 20.69 15.00 -0.69
N TYR A 756 21.52 14.82 0.34
CA TYR A 756 22.38 15.88 0.89
C TYR A 756 23.78 15.70 0.34
N LEU A 757 24.25 16.66 -0.45
CA LEU A 757 25.56 16.62 -1.08
C LEU A 757 26.45 17.73 -0.54
N PRO A 758 27.71 17.43 -0.12
CA PRO A 758 28.67 18.45 0.30
C PRO A 758 28.96 19.42 -0.85
N LYS A 759 28.89 20.74 -0.61
CA LYS A 759 29.10 21.76 -1.64
C LYS A 759 30.43 21.59 -2.37
N LYS A 760 31.46 21.08 -1.67
CA LYS A 760 32.83 20.89 -2.22
C LYS A 760 32.90 19.80 -3.30
N THR A 761 32.10 18.78 -3.20
CA THR A 761 32.12 17.58 -4.10
C THR A 761 30.83 17.41 -4.89
N ALA A 762 29.88 18.36 -4.74
CA ALA A 762 28.54 18.25 -5.27
C ALA A 762 28.48 17.95 -6.77
N GLU A 763 29.36 18.53 -7.59
CA GLU A 763 29.40 18.31 -9.03
C GLU A 763 29.77 16.86 -9.37
N GLU A 764 30.83 16.34 -8.77
CA GLU A 764 31.27 14.95 -8.96
C GLU A 764 30.23 13.95 -8.42
N ASP A 765 29.66 14.24 -7.25
CA ASP A 765 28.66 13.38 -6.61
C ASP A 765 27.35 13.36 -7.43
N ILE A 766 26.92 14.49 -7.98
CA ILE A 766 25.75 14.60 -8.86
C ILE A 766 25.95 13.77 -10.12
N GLU A 767 27.14 13.92 -10.76
CA GLU A 767 27.46 13.17 -11.99
C GLU A 767 27.45 11.66 -11.72
N PHE A 768 28.07 11.22 -10.64
CA PHE A 768 28.08 9.81 -10.24
C PHE A 768 26.65 9.28 -10.01
N ILE A 769 25.85 9.98 -9.19
CA ILE A 769 24.48 9.57 -8.84
C ILE A 769 23.59 9.56 -10.09
N ALA A 770 23.64 10.61 -10.92
CA ALA A 770 22.84 10.70 -12.13
C ALA A 770 23.17 9.61 -13.13
N ASN A 771 24.47 9.30 -13.34
CA ASN A 771 24.91 8.22 -14.19
C ASN A 771 24.42 6.86 -13.69
N LYS A 772 24.50 6.59 -12.39
CA LYS A 772 23.95 5.38 -11.76
C LYS A 772 22.44 5.27 -11.95
N MET A 773 21.69 6.34 -11.79
CA MET A 773 20.25 6.35 -11.99
C MET A 773 19.86 6.17 -13.47
N CYS A 774 20.64 6.68 -14.41
CA CYS A 774 20.43 6.49 -15.85
C CYS A 774 20.81 5.10 -16.34
N ASP A 775 21.80 4.44 -15.72
CA ASP A 775 22.33 3.12 -16.13
C ASP A 775 21.37 1.99 -15.75
N CYS A 776 20.28 1.85 -16.51
CA CYS A 776 19.24 0.84 -16.32
C CYS A 776 19.42 -0.32 -17.31
N ARG A 777 20.20 -1.35 -16.95
CA ARG A 777 20.52 -2.51 -17.82
C ARG A 777 19.53 -3.66 -17.67
N TYR A 778 18.25 -3.39 -17.88
CA TYR A 778 17.22 -4.43 -17.87
C TYR A 778 16.92 -4.88 -19.32
N ASP A 779 16.54 -6.15 -19.51
CA ASP A 779 16.27 -6.72 -20.82
C ASP A 779 15.20 -5.99 -21.64
N PHE A 780 14.26 -5.34 -20.96
CA PHE A 780 13.18 -4.60 -21.62
C PHE A 780 13.56 -3.17 -22.01
N ILE A 781 14.69 -2.64 -21.53
CA ILE A 781 15.07 -1.25 -21.80
C ILE A 781 15.40 -1.09 -23.30
N SER A 782 14.71 -0.18 -23.98
CA SER A 782 14.91 0.17 -25.40
C SER A 782 14.85 1.67 -25.69
N VAL A 783 14.71 2.51 -24.65
CA VAL A 783 14.82 3.96 -24.73
C VAL A 783 15.62 4.51 -23.55
N PRO A 784 16.33 5.65 -23.72
CA PRO A 784 17.10 6.26 -22.66
C PRO A 784 16.26 6.53 -21.43
N ILE A 785 16.82 6.34 -20.26
CA ILE A 785 16.28 6.83 -19.00
C ILE A 785 16.90 8.19 -18.72
N VAL A 786 16.09 9.18 -18.47
CA VAL A 786 16.49 10.58 -18.30
C VAL A 786 16.24 11.04 -16.88
N ILE A 787 17.19 11.78 -16.31
CA ILE A 787 17.11 12.37 -14.97
C ILE A 787 17.05 13.88 -15.10
N GLU A 788 16.15 14.52 -14.40
CA GLU A 788 16.01 15.97 -14.24
C GLU A 788 16.54 16.33 -12.86
N LEU A 789 17.58 17.19 -12.79
CA LEU A 789 18.24 17.62 -11.56
C LEU A 789 17.70 18.97 -11.11
N ALA A 790 17.30 19.07 -9.84
CA ALA A 790 17.03 20.32 -9.17
C ALA A 790 17.87 20.43 -7.89
N ILE A 791 18.44 21.61 -7.63
CA ILE A 791 19.28 21.87 -6.45
C ILE A 791 18.81 23.08 -5.65
N GLY A 792 19.12 23.12 -4.37
CA GLY A 792 18.80 24.24 -3.49
C GLY A 792 19.27 24.02 -2.05
N GLU A 793 19.11 25.03 -1.20
CA GLU A 793 19.44 24.95 0.23
C GLU A 793 18.25 24.46 1.07
N THR A 794 17.03 24.57 0.54
CA THR A 794 15.81 24.05 1.17
C THR A 794 15.00 23.28 0.14
N TRP A 795 14.23 22.30 0.59
CA TRP A 795 13.43 21.47 -0.30
C TRP A 795 12.31 22.24 -1.04
N GLY A 796 11.85 23.36 -0.49
CA GLY A 796 10.86 24.23 -1.13
C GLY A 796 11.45 25.17 -2.18
N ALA A 797 12.77 25.42 -2.16
CA ALA A 797 13.48 26.35 -3.04
C ALA A 797 14.37 25.66 -4.08
N LEU A 798 14.09 24.40 -4.41
CA LEU A 798 14.82 23.68 -5.46
C LEU A 798 14.58 24.31 -6.83
N GLU A 799 15.66 24.51 -7.60
CA GLU A 799 15.66 25.02 -8.97
C GLU A 799 16.20 23.96 -9.93
N GLU A 800 15.50 23.73 -11.03
CA GLU A 800 15.91 22.80 -12.09
C GLU A 800 17.11 23.37 -12.83
N VAL A 801 18.24 22.63 -12.86
CA VAL A 801 19.52 23.13 -13.38
C VAL A 801 20.12 22.29 -14.50
N ALA A 802 19.81 20.98 -14.58
CA ALA A 802 20.41 20.09 -15.56
C ALA A 802 19.51 18.88 -15.89
N LYS A 803 19.85 18.19 -16.98
CA LYS A 803 19.29 16.88 -17.38
C LYS A 803 20.42 15.96 -17.77
N PHE A 804 20.29 14.67 -17.38
CA PHE A 804 21.22 13.60 -17.66
C PHE A 804 20.54 12.51 -18.48
N GLY A 805 21.30 11.64 -19.15
CA GLY A 805 20.75 10.52 -19.91
C GLY A 805 20.17 10.91 -21.29
N SER A 806 20.43 12.13 -21.79
CA SER A 806 20.18 12.48 -23.18
C SER A 806 21.29 11.94 -24.09
N GLN A 807 21.07 11.98 -25.43
CA GLN A 807 21.96 11.40 -26.45
C GLN A 807 23.46 11.77 -26.36
N ASP A 808 23.78 12.82 -25.63
CA ASP A 808 25.11 13.42 -25.61
C ASP A 808 26.05 12.90 -24.54
N ASN A 809 25.59 12.13 -23.57
CA ASN A 809 26.39 11.68 -22.43
C ASN A 809 26.13 10.21 -22.11
N ALA A 810 26.92 9.24 -22.59
CA ALA A 810 27.17 8.07 -21.78
C ALA A 810 27.77 6.83 -22.46
N ASP A 811 28.65 6.14 -21.72
CA ASP A 811 29.14 4.79 -22.00
C ASP A 811 28.00 3.73 -22.06
N TRP A 812 26.88 3.96 -21.35
CA TRP A 812 25.71 3.07 -21.43
C TRP A 812 24.99 3.14 -22.78
N LEU A 813 25.13 4.21 -23.58
CA LEU A 813 24.69 4.28 -24.97
C LEU A 813 25.49 3.33 -25.88
N LEU A 814 26.72 3.00 -25.54
CA LEU A 814 27.53 2.00 -26.28
C LEU A 814 26.93 0.60 -26.07
N TRP A 815 26.59 0.25 -24.84
CA TRP A 815 25.90 -1.02 -24.55
C TRP A 815 24.60 -1.19 -25.32
N TYR A 816 23.88 -0.10 -25.50
CA TYR A 816 22.64 -0.05 -26.29
C TYR A 816 22.88 -0.34 -27.76
N LYS A 817 23.87 0.33 -28.33
CA LYS A 817 24.26 0.13 -29.76
C LYS A 817 24.79 -1.28 -30.00
N GLU A 818 25.46 -1.88 -29.04
CA GLU A 818 25.92 -3.27 -29.11
C GLU A 818 24.75 -4.26 -29.07
N LYS A 819 23.70 -3.97 -28.28
CA LYS A 819 22.49 -4.81 -28.19
C LYS A 819 21.59 -4.73 -29.43
N GLU A 820 21.57 -3.60 -30.16
CA GLU A 820 20.83 -3.47 -31.42
C GLU A 820 21.53 -4.17 -32.59
N ASN A 821 22.85 -4.34 -32.52
CA ASN A 821 23.65 -4.94 -33.57
C ASN A 821 23.97 -6.44 -33.33
N GLY A 822 23.62 -7.02 -32.24
CA GLY A 822 23.71 -8.46 -31.95
C GLY A 822 22.31 -9.11 -31.90
#